data_12db253108c0a7013ff05c9754917216
#
_entry.id   12db253108c0a7013ff05c9754917216
#
_cell.length_a   1.000
_cell.length_b   1.000
_cell.length_c   1.000
_cell.angle_alpha   90.00
_cell.angle_beta   90.00
_cell.angle_gamma   90.00
#
_symmetry.space_group_name_H-M   'P 1'
#
loop_
_entity.id
_entity.type
_entity.pdbx_description
1 polymer ?
#
loop_
_entity_poly.entity_id
_entity_poly.type
_entity_poly.pdbx_seq_one_letter_code
_entity_poly.pdbx_strand_id
1 'polypeptide(L)'
;MFPWNGSRLGVALLALGLELSVIPATVLAVDLDAGTQRDIRAATFEVVQLKPPDGAVTYERPLPLDLIPYQQRVDLYRSIGTAFAIGPNKYVTAAHVLAAGAASQYGPPALRDAAGNVYPIYQVLQYSQHEDFAVLSLQNPPHHVQVLKAGPKPALNDVVFAVGNALGEGVVIRDGVFTSESPEEFEGKWNFLRFTAAASPGNSGGPLVNRRGQLLGVVLRKSPSENLNYALAIDQVMTARPGEGRISARASVRLPIMDIAETREYDEHFALPLELSEFYKTWLAVIEKENERDYTELLAHNESHVFPHGAGAEKLLHTIESSPLPQRMHEAQNHIWVVDGAKSQNVQLEHNGFVDFTSDMVRLHAPDDVDLATLYGDSKLQMDLFLKAYTLRRMVGTDSVRVTSLGKAKTEETFTDVYGRNWQIKAWAIPNDDAMLIVLSLPTPEGYCGSYFRIPTGFSHMATQQQKRLLDFVFVTMQGSLGRWQSYLTLKGIQPKIFDALSIDVEGHQQVNFRSARFDVSVTPNLLKLSDGSIMRLNFAFLHGADTVVWDVAGIWVAEGPHSQNSVVVWREAEPTSDLPDGFQDRWRKMRNRDFPFNATVASENSETRIATTTLPPGGPSGVKVVYGLRVVAEGTQPQDAMKQKLDLLQRSVKQLEH
;
A
#
# COMPACT_ATOMS: atom_id res chain seq x y z
N MET A 1 -12.20 46.89 -12.98
CA MET A 1 -12.67 48.09 -13.71
C MET A 1 -14.17 48.12 -13.57
N PHE A 2 -14.65 48.99 -12.71
CA PHE A 2 -15.85 49.82 -12.87
C PHE A 2 -15.98 50.64 -11.57
N PRO A 3 -16.29 51.93 -11.67
CA PRO A 3 -16.06 52.89 -10.60
C PRO A 3 -17.28 53.09 -9.70
N TRP A 4 -16.98 53.47 -8.49
CA TRP A 4 -17.95 53.86 -7.49
C TRP A 4 -18.16 55.37 -7.54
N ASN A 5 -19.41 55.79 -7.64
CA ASN A 5 -19.81 57.19 -7.45
C ASN A 5 -20.70 57.31 -6.23
N GLY A 6 -20.32 58.23 -5.35
CA GLY A 6 -21.00 58.53 -4.13
C GLY A 6 -22.13 59.54 -4.31
N SER A 7 -23.06 59.56 -3.37
CA SER A 7 -23.88 60.72 -3.06
C SER A 7 -24.12 60.80 -1.56
N ARG A 8 -23.77 61.95 -1.04
CA ARG A 8 -24.02 62.38 0.34
C ARG A 8 -25.47 62.84 0.47
N LEU A 9 -26.16 62.40 1.50
CA LEU A 9 -27.29 63.13 2.07
C LEU A 9 -27.14 63.12 3.60
N GLY A 10 -26.99 64.31 4.18
CA GLY A 10 -27.00 64.52 5.58
C GLY A 10 -28.40 64.61 6.14
N VAL A 11 -28.64 64.04 7.32
CA VAL A 11 -29.83 64.30 8.14
C VAL A 11 -29.35 64.57 9.56
N ALA A 12 -29.86 65.65 10.08
CA ALA A 12 -29.51 66.23 11.38
C ALA A 12 -30.06 65.42 12.54
N LEU A 13 -29.27 65.36 13.60
CA LEU A 13 -29.58 64.77 14.91
C LEU A 13 -30.53 65.63 15.74
N LEU A 14 -31.44 64.93 16.39
CA LEU A 14 -32.05 65.36 17.65
C LEU A 14 -31.55 64.42 18.76
N ALA A 15 -30.76 64.96 19.67
CA ALA A 15 -30.27 64.26 20.85
C ALA A 15 -31.35 64.25 21.94
N LEU A 16 -31.87 63.07 22.30
CA LEU A 16 -32.56 62.85 23.58
C LEU A 16 -31.65 61.96 24.42
N GLY A 17 -31.14 62.53 25.52
CA GLY A 17 -30.37 61.77 26.50
C GLY A 17 -31.27 60.83 27.30
N LEU A 18 -31.00 59.53 27.13
CA LEU A 18 -31.38 58.50 28.10
C LEU A 18 -30.07 58.00 28.71
N GLU A 19 -29.76 58.38 29.92
CA GLU A 19 -28.74 57.71 30.72
C GLU A 19 -29.22 56.28 31.05
N LEU A 20 -28.90 55.33 30.17
CA LEU A 20 -28.90 53.92 30.57
C LEU A 20 -27.62 53.69 31.38
N SER A 21 -27.78 53.52 32.68
CA SER A 21 -26.76 52.93 33.53
C SER A 21 -26.46 51.51 33.00
N VAL A 22 -25.43 51.39 32.15
CA VAL A 22 -24.82 50.12 31.79
C VAL A 22 -24.16 49.59 33.05
N ILE A 23 -24.86 48.75 33.80
CA ILE A 23 -24.22 47.84 34.73
C ILE A 23 -23.30 46.99 33.85
N PRO A 24 -21.96 47.08 34.03
CA PRO A 24 -21.09 46.16 33.33
C PRO A 24 -21.50 44.74 33.80
N ALA A 25 -22.16 44.01 32.95
CA ALA A 25 -22.23 42.56 33.12
C ALA A 25 -20.77 42.11 33.10
N THR A 26 -20.19 41.94 34.27
CA THR A 26 -18.95 41.22 34.42
C THR A 26 -19.26 39.85 33.82
N VAL A 27 -18.85 39.65 32.57
CA VAL A 27 -18.69 38.31 32.03
C VAL A 27 -17.67 37.66 32.96
N LEU A 28 -18.18 36.97 33.99
CA LEU A 28 -17.34 36.12 34.82
C LEU A 28 -16.72 35.13 33.84
N ALA A 29 -15.46 35.38 33.49
CA ALA A 29 -14.66 34.39 32.82
C ALA A 29 -14.85 33.08 33.58
N VAL A 30 -15.25 32.04 32.88
CA VAL A 30 -15.50 30.73 33.48
C VAL A 30 -14.14 30.13 33.78
N ASP A 31 -13.57 30.51 34.94
CA ASP A 31 -12.20 30.16 35.25
C ASP A 31 -12.16 29.06 36.31
N LEU A 32 -11.28 28.10 36.11
CA LEU A 32 -10.84 27.18 37.16
C LEU A 32 -9.97 27.98 38.14
N ASP A 33 -10.18 27.81 39.44
CA ASP A 33 -9.27 28.38 40.41
C ASP A 33 -7.84 27.86 40.26
N ALA A 34 -6.86 28.69 40.65
CA ALA A 34 -5.45 28.36 40.42
C ALA A 34 -4.96 27.08 41.13
N GLY A 35 -5.62 26.68 42.23
CA GLY A 35 -5.34 25.43 42.94
C GLY A 35 -5.79 24.25 42.10
N THR A 36 -7.04 24.25 41.67
CA THR A 36 -7.62 23.22 40.81
C THR A 36 -6.85 23.08 39.50
N GLN A 37 -6.43 24.18 38.87
CA GLN A 37 -5.59 24.12 37.66
C GLN A 37 -4.24 23.44 37.92
N ARG A 38 -3.58 23.73 39.04
CA ARG A 38 -2.32 23.07 39.42
C ARG A 38 -2.52 21.57 39.63
N ASP A 39 -3.58 21.18 40.34
CA ASP A 39 -3.89 19.80 40.65
C ASP A 39 -4.18 18.98 39.35
N ILE A 40 -4.97 19.55 38.43
CA ILE A 40 -5.24 18.93 37.12
C ILE A 40 -3.94 18.77 36.34
N ARG A 41 -3.08 19.79 36.26
CA ARG A 41 -1.81 19.69 35.55
C ARG A 41 -0.86 18.67 36.19
N ALA A 42 -0.81 18.60 37.51
CA ALA A 42 0.01 17.64 38.24
C ALA A 42 -0.49 16.17 38.08
N ALA A 43 -1.77 15.98 37.77
CA ALA A 43 -2.38 14.69 37.49
C ALA A 43 -2.28 14.27 36.02
N THR A 44 -1.88 15.18 35.11
CA THR A 44 -1.91 14.97 33.65
C THR A 44 -0.50 14.85 33.11
N PHE A 45 -0.30 13.86 32.24
CA PHE A 45 0.98 13.50 31.64
C PHE A 45 0.86 13.50 30.11
N GLU A 46 1.92 13.83 29.41
CA GLU A 46 2.06 13.57 27.99
C GLU A 46 2.41 12.10 27.75
N VAL A 47 1.85 11.49 26.75
CA VAL A 47 2.34 10.21 26.24
C VAL A 47 3.36 10.50 25.15
N VAL A 48 4.60 10.08 25.36
CA VAL A 48 5.73 10.42 24.50
C VAL A 48 6.50 9.20 24.03
N GLN A 49 7.14 9.29 22.87
CA GLN A 49 8.03 8.29 22.33
C GLN A 49 9.38 8.91 21.98
N LEU A 50 10.47 8.21 22.25
CA LEU A 50 11.82 8.64 21.85
C LEU A 50 11.92 8.66 20.33
N LYS A 51 12.40 9.77 19.77
CA LYS A 51 12.60 9.88 18.32
C LYS A 51 13.72 8.96 17.84
N PRO A 52 13.53 8.24 16.72
CA PRO A 52 14.59 7.42 16.16
C PRO A 52 15.67 8.31 15.52
N PRO A 53 16.92 7.86 15.48
CA PRO A 53 17.94 8.50 14.68
C PRO A 53 17.61 8.36 13.18
N ASP A 54 18.05 9.30 12.35
CA ASP A 54 17.86 9.22 10.87
C ASP A 54 18.53 7.98 10.23
N GLY A 55 19.45 7.34 10.96
CA GLY A 55 20.09 6.09 10.52
C GLY A 55 20.90 6.26 9.23
N ALA A 56 20.61 5.37 8.25
CA ALA A 56 21.30 5.36 6.95
C ALA A 56 20.63 6.25 5.88
N VAL A 57 19.63 7.06 6.27
CA VAL A 57 18.92 7.93 5.32
C VAL A 57 19.84 9.08 4.88
N THR A 58 19.94 9.27 3.57
CA THR A 58 20.70 10.38 3.00
C THR A 58 19.81 11.29 2.16
N TYR A 59 20.25 12.54 1.98
CA TYR A 59 19.47 13.59 1.35
C TYR A 59 20.27 14.29 0.25
N GLU A 60 19.57 14.87 -0.73
CA GLU A 60 20.19 15.63 -1.83
C GLU A 60 20.96 16.87 -1.37
N ARG A 61 20.61 17.43 -0.22
CA ARG A 61 21.25 18.56 0.45
C ARG A 61 21.06 18.48 1.96
N PRO A 62 21.82 19.21 2.76
CA PRO A 62 21.60 19.30 4.21
C PRO A 62 20.17 19.69 4.54
N LEU A 63 19.60 19.07 5.59
CA LEU A 63 18.26 19.37 6.05
C LEU A 63 18.20 20.79 6.65
N PRO A 64 17.24 21.64 6.26
CA PRO A 64 17.05 22.99 6.82
C PRO A 64 16.36 22.91 8.20
N LEU A 65 17.06 22.37 9.19
CA LEU A 65 16.51 22.09 10.53
C LEU A 65 16.09 23.36 11.29
N ASP A 66 16.61 24.52 10.90
CA ASP A 66 16.22 25.83 11.41
C ASP A 66 14.78 26.22 11.07
N LEU A 67 14.16 25.60 10.07
CA LEU A 67 12.74 25.77 9.75
C LEU A 67 11.81 25.00 10.71
N ILE A 68 12.34 24.09 11.51
CA ILE A 68 11.56 23.38 12.54
C ILE A 68 11.51 24.28 13.78
N PRO A 69 10.33 24.48 14.41
CA PRO A 69 10.21 25.22 15.67
C PRO A 69 11.23 24.72 16.70
N TYR A 70 11.86 25.65 17.41
CA TYR A 70 12.98 25.36 18.32
C TYR A 70 12.66 24.19 19.28
N GLN A 71 11.50 24.24 19.94
CA GLN A 71 11.08 23.22 20.89
C GLN A 71 10.98 21.83 20.25
N GLN A 72 10.35 21.73 19.07
CA GLN A 72 10.25 20.46 18.34
C GLN A 72 11.63 19.95 17.87
N ARG A 73 12.54 20.86 17.52
CA ARG A 73 13.89 20.51 17.07
C ARG A 73 14.77 19.95 18.18
N VAL A 74 14.68 20.51 19.39
CA VAL A 74 15.54 20.12 20.52
C VAL A 74 14.92 19.02 21.40
N ASP A 75 13.61 18.80 21.33
CA ASP A 75 12.94 17.74 22.07
C ASP A 75 13.33 16.37 21.51
N LEU A 76 13.88 15.52 22.35
CA LEU A 76 14.24 14.14 22.00
C LEU A 76 13.01 13.25 21.81
N TYR A 77 11.85 13.70 22.25
CA TYR A 77 10.62 12.93 22.24
C TYR A 77 9.61 13.51 21.26
N ARG A 78 8.74 12.64 20.76
CA ARG A 78 7.51 12.98 20.03
C ARG A 78 6.33 12.71 20.95
N SER A 79 5.46 13.68 21.12
CA SER A 79 4.17 13.50 21.82
C SER A 79 3.18 12.77 20.89
N ILE A 80 2.50 11.76 21.43
CA ILE A 80 1.50 10.96 20.70
C ILE A 80 0.11 11.01 21.35
N GLY A 81 0.00 11.56 22.57
CA GLY A 81 -1.25 11.65 23.30
C GLY A 81 -1.08 12.18 24.71
N THR A 82 -2.10 11.98 25.51
CA THR A 82 -2.18 12.38 26.91
C THR A 82 -2.61 11.21 27.77
N ALA A 83 -2.19 11.22 29.04
CA ALA A 83 -2.64 10.29 30.07
C ALA A 83 -2.89 11.05 31.37
N PHE A 84 -3.63 10.48 32.32
CA PHE A 84 -3.87 11.08 33.63
C PHE A 84 -3.98 10.03 34.73
N ALA A 85 -3.67 10.42 35.95
CA ALA A 85 -3.66 9.54 37.11
C ALA A 85 -5.07 9.44 37.74
N ILE A 86 -5.53 8.20 37.98
CA ILE A 86 -6.79 7.86 38.66
C ILE A 86 -6.57 7.15 40.00
N GLY A 87 -5.34 6.85 40.34
CA GLY A 87 -4.97 6.17 41.58
C GLY A 87 -3.46 6.03 41.73
N PRO A 88 -2.98 5.51 42.87
CA PRO A 88 -1.57 5.23 43.05
C PRO A 88 -1.08 4.28 41.93
N ASN A 89 -0.13 4.77 41.14
CA ASN A 89 0.43 4.08 40.00
C ASN A 89 -0.61 3.49 39.02
N LYS A 90 -1.73 4.22 38.80
CA LYS A 90 -2.77 3.90 37.82
C LYS A 90 -3.05 5.11 36.95
N TYR A 91 -2.77 4.95 35.66
CA TYR A 91 -2.91 6.02 34.67
C TYR A 91 -3.83 5.57 33.55
N VAL A 92 -4.71 6.47 33.09
CA VAL A 92 -5.61 6.22 31.97
C VAL A 92 -5.15 6.99 30.76
N THR A 93 -5.22 6.35 29.59
CA THR A 93 -5.08 6.97 28.27
C THR A 93 -6.06 6.34 27.29
N ALA A 94 -6.16 6.85 26.07
CA ALA A 94 -6.93 6.20 25.01
C ALA A 94 -6.20 4.93 24.49
N ALA A 95 -6.96 3.91 24.13
CA ALA A 95 -6.40 2.66 23.60
C ALA A 95 -5.63 2.89 22.29
N HIS A 96 -6.14 3.74 21.39
CA HIS A 96 -5.47 4.07 20.13
C HIS A 96 -4.13 4.79 20.34
N VAL A 97 -3.95 5.55 21.42
CA VAL A 97 -2.68 6.20 21.78
C VAL A 97 -1.63 5.13 22.14
N LEU A 98 -2.03 4.12 22.92
CA LEU A 98 -1.15 3.01 23.26
C LEU A 98 -0.84 2.14 22.05
N ALA A 99 -1.86 1.80 21.25
CA ALA A 99 -1.73 0.99 20.04
C ALA A 99 -0.77 1.61 19.00
N ALA A 100 -0.72 2.94 18.89
CA ALA A 100 0.23 3.65 18.02
C ALA A 100 1.70 3.33 18.35
N GLY A 101 2.00 2.86 19.56
CA GLY A 101 3.33 2.44 19.97
C GLY A 101 3.68 0.97 19.68
N ALA A 102 2.72 0.14 19.28
CA ALA A 102 2.87 -1.32 19.23
C ALA A 102 3.95 -1.79 18.24
N ALA A 103 4.10 -1.12 17.10
CA ALA A 103 5.07 -1.48 16.07
C ALA A 103 5.68 -0.23 15.43
N SER A 104 6.04 0.76 16.23
CA SER A 104 6.63 2.02 15.80
C SER A 104 8.15 1.91 15.67
N GLN A 105 8.75 2.73 14.78
CA GLN A 105 10.20 2.95 14.73
C GLN A 105 10.70 3.87 15.85
N TYR A 106 9.78 4.54 16.54
CA TYR A 106 10.06 5.30 17.76
C TYR A 106 10.21 4.36 18.94
N GLY A 107 10.82 4.84 20.02
CA GLY A 107 10.91 4.08 21.26
C GLY A 107 9.55 3.73 21.86
N PRO A 108 9.50 2.82 22.83
CA PRO A 108 8.25 2.50 23.51
C PRO A 108 7.64 3.75 24.16
N PRO A 109 6.29 3.84 24.23
CA PRO A 109 5.64 4.96 24.89
C PRO A 109 6.00 5.06 26.37
N ALA A 110 6.13 6.29 26.84
CA ALA A 110 6.40 6.66 28.21
C ALA A 110 5.52 7.83 28.60
N LEU A 111 5.35 8.08 29.91
CA LEU A 111 4.64 9.25 30.41
C LEU A 111 5.65 10.34 30.77
N ARG A 112 5.39 11.60 30.36
CA ARG A 112 6.19 12.77 30.70
C ARG A 112 5.36 13.75 31.54
N ASP A 113 5.87 14.14 32.69
CA ASP A 113 5.22 15.11 33.56
C ASP A 113 5.46 16.58 33.10
N ALA A 114 4.79 17.51 33.73
CA ALA A 114 4.95 18.95 33.45
C ALA A 114 6.36 19.50 33.73
N ALA A 115 7.19 18.80 34.51
CA ALA A 115 8.58 19.17 34.77
C ALA A 115 9.55 18.59 33.72
N GLY A 116 9.04 17.76 32.78
CA GLY A 116 9.84 17.12 31.73
C GLY A 116 10.43 15.77 32.13
N ASN A 117 10.13 15.24 33.32
CA ASN A 117 10.58 13.91 33.72
C ASN A 117 9.81 12.85 32.96
N VAL A 118 10.53 11.81 32.46
CA VAL A 118 9.97 10.73 31.65
C VAL A 118 9.95 9.44 32.45
N TYR A 119 8.79 8.81 32.49
CA TYR A 119 8.51 7.60 33.25
C TYR A 119 8.13 6.46 32.29
N PRO A 120 8.93 5.42 32.15
CA PRO A 120 8.59 4.25 31.32
C PRO A 120 7.31 3.57 31.80
N ILE A 121 6.43 3.23 30.88
CA ILE A 121 5.27 2.38 31.15
C ILE A 121 5.78 0.97 31.49
N TYR A 122 5.28 0.41 32.59
CA TYR A 122 5.65 -0.92 33.03
C TYR A 122 4.64 -1.96 32.53
N GLN A 123 3.38 -1.83 32.94
CA GLN A 123 2.34 -2.79 32.62
C GLN A 123 1.07 -2.12 32.07
N VAL A 124 0.37 -2.87 31.25
CA VAL A 124 -1.03 -2.59 30.89
C VAL A 124 -1.91 -3.39 31.86
N LEU A 125 -2.77 -2.69 32.61
CA LEU A 125 -3.60 -3.24 33.67
C LEU A 125 -5.02 -3.56 33.18
N GLN A 126 -5.54 -2.77 32.21
CA GLN A 126 -6.80 -2.94 31.51
C GLN A 126 -6.65 -2.37 30.10
N TYR A 127 -7.35 -2.94 29.16
CA TYR A 127 -7.35 -2.47 27.78
C TYR A 127 -8.68 -2.79 27.10
N SER A 128 -9.30 -1.80 26.48
CA SER A 128 -10.45 -2.03 25.60
C SER A 128 -10.28 -1.23 24.32
N GLN A 129 -10.25 -1.92 23.19
CA GLN A 129 -10.24 -1.28 21.87
C GLN A 129 -11.63 -0.71 21.55
N HIS A 130 -12.69 -1.37 21.96
CA HIS A 130 -14.07 -0.97 21.65
C HIS A 130 -14.46 0.34 22.35
N GLU A 131 -14.23 0.43 23.66
CA GLU A 131 -14.46 1.65 24.44
C GLU A 131 -13.32 2.66 24.28
N ASP A 132 -12.20 2.27 23.67
CA ASP A 132 -11.02 3.09 23.39
C ASP A 132 -10.35 3.65 24.66
N PHE A 133 -10.03 2.78 25.62
CA PHE A 133 -9.23 3.14 26.80
C PHE A 133 -8.17 2.10 27.17
N ALA A 134 -7.14 2.55 27.86
CA ALA A 134 -6.15 1.70 28.52
C ALA A 134 -5.83 2.23 29.93
N VAL A 135 -5.63 1.32 30.87
CA VAL A 135 -5.14 1.63 32.23
C VAL A 135 -3.73 1.07 32.36
N LEU A 136 -2.80 1.91 32.77
CA LEU A 136 -1.36 1.65 32.77
C LEU A 136 -0.76 1.77 34.15
N SER A 137 0.39 1.13 34.39
CA SER A 137 1.28 1.41 35.52
C SER A 137 2.68 1.78 35.02
N LEU A 138 3.43 2.51 35.85
CA LEU A 138 4.80 2.94 35.55
C LEU A 138 5.81 2.10 36.32
N GLN A 139 7.00 1.94 35.76
CA GLN A 139 8.08 1.20 36.39
C GLN A 139 8.58 1.88 37.67
N ASN A 140 8.78 3.18 37.61
CA ASN A 140 9.20 4.04 38.72
C ASN A 140 8.29 5.27 38.76
N PRO A 141 7.08 5.17 39.37
CA PRO A 141 6.14 6.28 39.38
C PRO A 141 6.69 7.46 40.18
N PRO A 142 6.22 8.71 39.91
CA PRO A 142 6.55 9.85 40.75
C PRO A 142 6.18 9.61 42.20
N HIS A 143 7.00 10.08 43.15
CA HIS A 143 6.76 9.92 44.59
C HIS A 143 5.44 10.50 45.07
N HIS A 144 5.01 11.61 44.45
CA HIS A 144 3.73 12.27 44.72
C HIS A 144 3.00 12.50 43.40
N VAL A 145 1.89 11.80 43.22
CA VAL A 145 1.00 11.92 42.06
C VAL A 145 -0.31 12.49 42.54
N GLN A 146 -0.74 13.61 41.95
CA GLN A 146 -2.09 14.09 42.10
C GLN A 146 -3.04 13.18 41.35
N VAL A 147 -4.16 12.80 41.99
CA VAL A 147 -5.14 11.86 41.44
C VAL A 147 -6.46 12.58 41.16
N LEU A 148 -6.97 12.43 39.95
CA LEU A 148 -8.28 12.94 39.61
C LEU A 148 -9.39 12.00 40.13
N LYS A 149 -10.38 12.57 40.81
CA LYS A 149 -11.54 11.82 41.33
C LYS A 149 -12.71 11.91 40.38
N ALA A 150 -13.44 10.83 40.19
CA ALA A 150 -14.66 10.81 39.37
C ALA A 150 -15.69 11.81 39.93
N GLY A 151 -16.28 12.57 39.02
CA GLY A 151 -17.35 13.51 39.27
C GLY A 151 -18.72 12.95 38.86
N PRO A 152 -19.80 13.66 39.18
CA PRO A 152 -21.12 13.30 38.70
C PRO A 152 -21.23 13.52 37.20
N LYS A 153 -22.15 12.79 36.56
CA LYS A 153 -22.48 12.98 35.14
C LYS A 153 -22.87 14.45 34.88
N PRO A 154 -22.32 15.09 33.82
CA PRO A 154 -22.62 16.48 33.53
C PRO A 154 -24.06 16.68 33.06
N ALA A 155 -24.66 17.80 33.41
CA ALA A 155 -25.93 18.24 32.87
C ALA A 155 -25.73 19.07 31.59
N LEU A 156 -26.75 19.18 30.77
CA LEU A 156 -26.71 19.96 29.53
C LEU A 156 -26.25 21.42 29.83
N ASN A 157 -25.33 21.92 29.03
CA ASN A 157 -24.67 23.23 29.18
C ASN A 157 -23.74 23.38 30.40
N ASP A 158 -23.48 22.30 31.14
CA ASP A 158 -22.43 22.38 32.17
C ASP A 158 -21.08 22.70 31.51
N VAL A 159 -20.33 23.58 32.21
CA VAL A 159 -18.98 23.90 31.76
C VAL A 159 -18.04 22.74 32.04
N VAL A 160 -17.30 22.37 31.03
CA VAL A 160 -16.32 21.29 31.05
C VAL A 160 -14.99 21.78 30.52
N PHE A 161 -13.92 21.11 30.93
CA PHE A 161 -12.57 21.44 30.52
C PHE A 161 -11.90 20.21 29.94
N ALA A 162 -11.42 20.33 28.69
CA ALA A 162 -10.58 19.32 28.07
C ALA A 162 -9.11 19.63 28.37
N VAL A 163 -8.38 18.63 28.84
CA VAL A 163 -7.00 18.79 29.27
C VAL A 163 -6.10 17.85 28.47
N GLY A 164 -4.99 18.35 27.97
CA GLY A 164 -4.04 17.52 27.23
C GLY A 164 -2.95 18.30 26.54
N ASN A 165 -2.04 17.57 25.89
CA ASN A 165 -0.93 18.13 25.15
C ASN A 165 -1.32 18.41 23.68
N ALA A 166 -2.09 19.45 23.47
CA ALA A 166 -2.48 19.86 22.12
C ALA A 166 -1.24 20.19 21.28
N LEU A 167 -1.08 19.48 20.16
CA LEU A 167 0.00 19.69 19.18
C LEU A 167 1.44 19.56 19.74
N GLY A 168 1.62 18.96 20.91
CA GLY A 168 2.94 18.80 21.51
C GLY A 168 3.51 20.06 22.18
N GLU A 169 2.66 21.07 22.47
CA GLU A 169 3.09 22.34 23.06
C GLU A 169 3.03 22.37 24.61
N GLY A 170 2.84 21.20 25.23
CA GLY A 170 2.66 21.04 26.67
C GLY A 170 1.19 20.91 27.07
N VAL A 171 0.95 20.56 28.34
CA VAL A 171 -0.40 20.33 28.86
C VAL A 171 -1.16 21.66 28.98
N VAL A 172 -2.22 21.79 28.19
CA VAL A 172 -3.14 22.94 28.19
C VAL A 172 -4.52 22.53 28.71
N ILE A 173 -5.23 23.50 29.29
CA ILE A 173 -6.62 23.35 29.77
C ILE A 173 -7.48 24.28 28.92
N ARG A 174 -8.51 23.74 28.29
CA ARG A 174 -9.43 24.47 27.40
C ARG A 174 -10.86 24.26 27.85
N ASP A 175 -11.61 25.32 27.97
CA ASP A 175 -13.01 25.35 28.40
C ASP A 175 -13.98 25.14 27.24
N GLY A 176 -15.18 24.69 27.58
CA GLY A 176 -16.31 24.51 26.69
C GLY A 176 -17.53 24.06 27.51
N VAL A 177 -18.53 23.54 26.83
CA VAL A 177 -19.75 23.04 27.48
C VAL A 177 -20.06 21.62 27.06
N PHE A 178 -20.68 20.85 27.94
CA PHE A 178 -21.30 19.58 27.62
C PHE A 178 -22.58 19.84 26.82
N THR A 179 -22.70 19.21 25.65
CA THR A 179 -23.81 19.47 24.72
C THR A 179 -24.84 18.36 24.66
N SER A 180 -24.39 17.12 24.75
CA SER A 180 -25.30 15.96 24.62
C SER A 180 -24.53 14.66 24.84
N GLU A 181 -25.26 13.56 24.83
CA GLU A 181 -24.72 12.23 24.64
C GLU A 181 -25.04 11.71 23.24
N SER A 182 -24.19 10.84 22.72
CA SER A 182 -24.50 10.07 21.53
C SER A 182 -24.21 8.60 21.77
N PRO A 183 -25.09 7.69 21.35
CA PRO A 183 -24.81 6.27 21.48
C PRO A 183 -23.55 5.89 20.69
N GLU A 184 -22.91 4.85 21.14
CA GLU A 184 -21.85 4.18 20.41
C GLU A 184 -22.39 3.67 19.05
N GLU A 185 -21.53 3.68 18.02
CA GLU A 185 -21.98 3.59 16.61
C GLU A 185 -22.46 2.19 16.19
N PHE A 186 -22.01 1.12 16.86
CA PHE A 186 -22.27 -0.25 16.39
C PHE A 186 -23.40 -0.96 17.15
N GLU A 187 -23.36 -0.90 18.47
CA GLU A 187 -24.30 -1.65 19.31
C GLU A 187 -25.19 -0.75 20.18
N GLY A 188 -24.82 0.53 20.32
CA GLY A 188 -25.53 1.49 21.14
C GLY A 188 -25.55 1.16 22.65
N LYS A 189 -24.64 0.31 23.12
CA LYS A 189 -24.61 -0.20 24.50
C LYS A 189 -24.20 0.83 25.53
N TRP A 190 -23.50 1.86 25.13
CA TRP A 190 -23.04 2.96 25.95
C TRP A 190 -23.00 4.27 25.15
N ASN A 191 -22.78 5.44 25.83
CA ASN A 191 -22.84 6.73 25.19
C ASN A 191 -21.50 7.48 25.33
N PHE A 192 -21.11 8.17 24.27
CA PHE A 192 -20.08 9.20 24.32
C PHE A 192 -20.64 10.49 24.94
N LEU A 193 -19.82 11.19 25.69
CA LEU A 193 -20.06 12.57 26.08
C LEU A 193 -19.63 13.50 24.95
N ARG A 194 -20.53 14.35 24.46
CA ARG A 194 -20.25 15.34 23.41
C ARG A 194 -20.04 16.72 24.04
N PHE A 195 -19.00 17.42 23.64
CA PHE A 195 -18.63 18.70 24.25
C PHE A 195 -17.95 19.65 23.25
N THR A 196 -17.91 20.97 23.56
CA THR A 196 -17.37 22.00 22.66
C THR A 196 -15.97 22.47 23.05
N ALA A 197 -15.43 22.10 24.22
CA ALA A 197 -14.05 22.48 24.58
C ALA A 197 -13.08 22.04 23.47
N ALA A 198 -12.24 22.97 23.00
CA ALA A 198 -11.40 22.70 21.84
C ALA A 198 -10.42 21.54 22.10
N ALA A 199 -10.48 20.51 21.28
CA ALA A 199 -9.54 19.40 21.27
C ALA A 199 -8.78 19.34 19.92
N SER A 200 -7.52 18.94 19.98
CA SER A 200 -6.61 18.83 18.84
C SER A 200 -5.84 17.50 18.95
N PRO A 201 -5.20 17.01 17.89
CA PRO A 201 -4.27 15.88 18.00
C PRO A 201 -3.30 16.10 19.17
N GLY A 202 -3.14 15.07 20.00
CA GLY A 202 -2.39 15.11 21.26
C GLY A 202 -3.27 15.21 22.52
N ASN A 203 -4.54 15.64 22.42
CA ASN A 203 -5.47 15.61 23.56
C ASN A 203 -6.07 14.22 23.81
N SER A 204 -5.96 13.31 22.84
CA SER A 204 -6.46 11.92 22.98
C SER A 204 -5.89 11.26 24.22
N GLY A 205 -6.76 10.62 25.03
CA GLY A 205 -6.41 10.01 26.30
C GLY A 205 -6.35 10.99 27.48
N GLY A 206 -6.54 12.29 27.26
CA GLY A 206 -6.57 13.32 28.31
C GLY A 206 -7.88 13.35 29.09
N PRO A 207 -7.90 13.93 30.30
CA PRO A 207 -9.12 14.01 31.09
C PRO A 207 -10.06 15.11 30.60
N LEU A 208 -11.36 14.81 30.61
CA LEU A 208 -12.44 15.78 30.59
C LEU A 208 -12.87 16.01 32.03
N VAL A 209 -12.83 17.26 32.53
CA VAL A 209 -13.15 17.56 33.92
C VAL A 209 -14.22 18.68 34.07
N ASN A 210 -14.90 18.72 35.22
CA ASN A 210 -15.82 19.79 35.56
C ASN A 210 -15.11 20.97 36.26
N ARG A 211 -15.84 22.01 36.63
CA ARG A 211 -15.32 23.21 37.36
C ARG A 211 -14.63 22.91 38.68
N ARG A 212 -14.89 21.75 39.29
CA ARG A 212 -14.26 21.31 40.53
C ARG A 212 -13.02 20.45 40.32
N GLY A 213 -12.56 20.31 39.06
CA GLY A 213 -11.48 19.41 38.70
C GLY A 213 -11.84 17.92 38.78
N GLN A 214 -13.14 17.59 38.91
CA GLN A 214 -13.57 16.20 38.97
C GLN A 214 -13.69 15.64 37.58
N LEU A 215 -13.24 14.39 37.42
CA LEU A 215 -13.13 13.65 36.16
C LEU A 215 -14.51 13.23 35.65
N LEU A 216 -14.82 13.61 34.42
CA LEU A 216 -16.07 13.24 33.72
C LEU A 216 -15.83 12.15 32.68
N GLY A 217 -14.67 12.15 32.01
CA GLY A 217 -14.39 11.20 30.94
C GLY A 217 -12.97 11.28 30.40
N VAL A 218 -12.70 10.45 29.39
CA VAL A 218 -11.46 10.37 28.63
C VAL A 218 -11.68 10.98 27.24
N VAL A 219 -10.95 12.00 26.88
CA VAL A 219 -11.04 12.66 25.57
C VAL A 219 -10.52 11.68 24.49
N LEU A 220 -11.33 11.43 23.48
CA LEU A 220 -10.99 10.44 22.43
C LEU A 220 -10.79 11.07 21.07
N ARG A 221 -11.82 11.73 20.53
CA ARG A 221 -11.82 12.18 19.13
C ARG A 221 -12.58 13.50 18.93
N LYS A 222 -12.32 14.12 17.78
CA LYS A 222 -13.03 15.30 17.29
C LYS A 222 -13.99 14.87 16.16
N SER A 223 -15.16 15.52 16.06
CA SER A 223 -16.02 15.40 14.89
C SER A 223 -15.30 16.00 13.65
N PRO A 224 -15.34 15.32 12.51
CA PRO A 224 -14.75 15.85 11.27
C PRO A 224 -15.56 17.02 10.67
N SER A 225 -16.87 17.11 10.96
CA SER A 225 -17.80 18.06 10.33
C SER A 225 -18.33 19.14 11.26
N GLU A 226 -18.14 19.00 12.56
CA GLU A 226 -18.70 19.91 13.58
C GLU A 226 -17.63 20.33 14.58
N ASN A 227 -17.84 21.46 15.26
CA ASN A 227 -16.97 21.86 16.38
C ASN A 227 -17.36 21.12 17.67
N LEU A 228 -17.45 19.79 17.60
CA LEU A 228 -17.76 18.91 18.70
C LEU A 228 -16.65 17.89 18.90
N ASN A 229 -16.45 17.53 20.15
CA ASN A 229 -15.50 16.53 20.56
C ASN A 229 -16.21 15.44 21.36
N TYR A 230 -15.60 14.26 21.44
CA TYR A 230 -16.15 13.08 22.09
C TYR A 230 -15.23 12.61 23.20
N ALA A 231 -15.82 12.27 24.35
CA ALA A 231 -15.13 11.59 25.44
C ALA A 231 -15.88 10.32 25.84
N LEU A 232 -15.13 9.30 26.25
CA LEU A 232 -15.65 8.15 26.95
C LEU A 232 -16.04 8.59 28.37
N ALA A 233 -17.24 8.30 28.83
CA ALA A 233 -17.63 8.57 30.21
C ALA A 233 -16.74 7.78 31.18
N ILE A 234 -16.30 8.39 32.27
CA ILE A 234 -15.32 7.78 33.18
C ILE A 234 -15.84 6.53 33.89
N ASP A 235 -17.14 6.41 34.08
CA ASP A 235 -17.78 5.23 34.65
C ASP A 235 -17.57 3.99 33.80
N GLN A 236 -17.44 4.10 32.45
CA GLN A 236 -17.07 2.98 31.60
C GLN A 236 -15.70 2.40 31.95
N VAL A 237 -14.71 3.27 32.22
CA VAL A 237 -13.37 2.85 32.66
C VAL A 237 -13.41 2.24 34.06
N MET A 238 -14.16 2.87 34.98
CA MET A 238 -14.20 2.47 36.39
C MET A 238 -14.97 1.18 36.65
N THR A 239 -15.94 0.86 35.78
CA THR A 239 -16.77 -0.36 35.88
C THR A 239 -16.28 -1.49 34.99
N ALA A 240 -15.33 -1.23 34.08
CA ALA A 240 -14.73 -2.25 33.24
C ALA A 240 -14.07 -3.34 34.10
N ARG A 241 -14.12 -4.58 33.61
CA ARG A 241 -13.53 -5.74 34.34
C ARG A 241 -12.05 -5.54 34.60
N PRO A 242 -11.61 -5.57 35.86
CA PRO A 242 -10.19 -5.52 36.17
C PRO A 242 -9.46 -6.73 35.58
N GLY A 243 -8.25 -6.51 35.08
CA GLY A 243 -7.39 -7.60 34.60
C GLY A 243 -7.81 -8.20 33.25
N GLU A 244 -8.61 -7.49 32.46
CA GLU A 244 -9.06 -7.93 31.13
C GLU A 244 -8.53 -7.00 30.05
N GLY A 245 -8.02 -7.61 28.96
CA GLY A 245 -7.77 -6.97 27.67
C GLY A 245 -8.83 -7.42 26.67
N ARG A 246 -9.45 -6.48 25.96
CA ARG A 246 -10.46 -6.73 24.93
C ARG A 246 -10.07 -6.07 23.63
N ILE A 247 -9.99 -6.86 22.56
CA ILE A 247 -9.75 -6.40 21.20
C ILE A 247 -10.99 -6.78 20.39
N SER A 248 -11.75 -5.79 19.94
CA SER A 248 -12.93 -6.02 19.13
C SER A 248 -12.99 -5.00 18.00
N ALA A 249 -13.38 -5.47 16.84
CA ALA A 249 -13.64 -4.62 15.68
C ALA A 249 -14.70 -5.21 14.78
N ARG A 250 -15.32 -4.33 14.02
CA ARG A 250 -16.17 -4.66 12.88
C ARG A 250 -15.56 -4.01 11.66
N ALA A 251 -15.15 -4.82 10.68
CA ALA A 251 -14.44 -4.36 9.50
C ALA A 251 -15.04 -4.97 8.23
N SER A 252 -14.95 -4.22 7.13
CA SER A 252 -15.21 -4.77 5.79
C SER A 252 -13.91 -5.33 5.24
N VAL A 253 -13.85 -6.65 5.10
CA VAL A 253 -12.73 -7.36 4.44
C VAL A 253 -13.08 -7.50 2.97
N ARG A 254 -12.14 -7.14 2.10
CA ARG A 254 -12.38 -7.05 0.67
C ARG A 254 -11.31 -7.82 -0.11
N LEU A 255 -11.73 -8.54 -1.14
CA LEU A 255 -10.87 -9.06 -2.20
C LEU A 255 -10.85 -8.07 -3.38
N PRO A 256 -9.79 -7.26 -3.54
CA PRO A 256 -9.76 -6.21 -4.58
C PRO A 256 -9.76 -6.75 -6.01
N ILE A 257 -9.49 -8.04 -6.19
CA ILE A 257 -9.50 -8.74 -7.48
C ILE A 257 -10.91 -9.08 -7.99
N MET A 258 -11.95 -9.03 -7.13
CA MET A 258 -13.29 -9.52 -7.44
C MET A 258 -14.41 -8.61 -6.95
N ASP A 259 -14.16 -7.40 -6.56
CA ASP A 259 -15.15 -6.49 -5.96
C ASP A 259 -16.08 -7.17 -4.92
N ILE A 260 -15.55 -8.14 -4.20
CA ILE A 260 -16.24 -8.85 -3.13
C ILE A 260 -15.81 -8.29 -1.79
N ALA A 261 -16.79 -7.97 -0.96
CA ALA A 261 -16.56 -7.52 0.41
C ALA A 261 -17.52 -8.22 1.36
N GLU A 262 -17.00 -8.67 2.49
CA GLU A 262 -17.79 -9.23 3.58
C GLU A 262 -17.56 -8.43 4.86
N THR A 263 -18.61 -8.27 5.67
CA THR A 263 -18.45 -7.69 7.00
C THR A 263 -18.02 -8.77 7.96
N ARG A 264 -16.92 -8.54 8.66
CA ARG A 264 -16.36 -9.42 9.68
C ARG A 264 -16.38 -8.75 11.04
N GLU A 265 -16.62 -9.54 12.06
CA GLU A 265 -16.63 -9.10 13.46
C GLU A 265 -15.75 -10.04 14.28
N TYR A 266 -14.99 -9.47 15.20
CA TYR A 266 -14.25 -10.23 16.20
C TYR A 266 -14.32 -9.55 17.55
N ASP A 267 -14.24 -10.36 18.62
CA ASP A 267 -14.25 -9.91 20.01
C ASP A 267 -13.36 -10.88 20.82
N GLU A 268 -12.08 -10.53 20.92
CA GLU A 268 -11.05 -11.37 21.54
C GLU A 268 -10.66 -10.82 22.89
N HIS A 269 -10.56 -11.72 23.87
CA HIS A 269 -10.25 -11.40 25.26
C HIS A 269 -8.94 -12.06 25.71
N PHE A 270 -8.17 -11.35 26.52
CA PHE A 270 -6.93 -11.88 27.09
C PHE A 270 -6.70 -11.34 28.50
N ALA A 271 -5.90 -12.10 29.29
CA ALA A 271 -5.65 -11.74 30.68
C ALA A 271 -4.62 -10.61 30.80
N LEU A 272 -4.87 -9.68 31.71
CA LEU A 272 -3.98 -8.62 32.16
C LEU A 272 -3.78 -8.77 33.68
N PRO A 273 -2.72 -8.20 34.32
CA PRO A 273 -1.72 -7.30 33.70
C PRO A 273 -0.64 -8.03 32.92
N LEU A 274 -0.14 -7.35 31.88
CA LEU A 274 1.04 -7.75 31.11
C LEU A 274 2.06 -6.62 31.11
N GLU A 275 3.35 -6.94 31.11
CA GLU A 275 4.38 -5.96 30.80
C GLU A 275 4.14 -5.39 29.39
N LEU A 276 4.51 -4.13 29.16
CA LEU A 276 4.20 -3.43 27.91
C LEU A 276 4.66 -4.20 26.66
N SER A 277 5.85 -4.80 26.71
CA SER A 277 6.39 -5.60 25.60
C SER A 277 5.58 -6.87 25.33
N GLU A 278 5.13 -7.56 26.37
CA GLU A 278 4.29 -8.76 26.25
C GLU A 278 2.87 -8.40 25.83
N PHE A 279 2.34 -7.27 26.31
CA PHE A 279 1.08 -6.75 25.83
C PHE A 279 1.11 -6.51 24.30
N TYR A 280 2.16 -5.87 23.78
CA TYR A 280 2.29 -5.63 22.34
C TYR A 280 2.41 -6.91 21.53
N LYS A 281 3.15 -7.90 22.01
CA LYS A 281 3.22 -9.22 21.36
C LYS A 281 1.84 -9.88 21.30
N THR A 282 1.12 -9.87 22.42
CA THR A 282 -0.22 -10.45 22.52
C THR A 282 -1.20 -9.71 21.61
N TRP A 283 -1.19 -8.38 21.65
CA TRP A 283 -2.05 -7.55 20.84
C TRP A 283 -1.82 -7.75 19.34
N LEU A 284 -0.56 -7.76 18.88
CA LEU A 284 -0.20 -8.01 17.49
C LEU A 284 -0.61 -9.42 17.06
N ALA A 285 -0.37 -10.44 17.89
CA ALA A 285 -0.73 -11.81 17.58
C ALA A 285 -2.25 -12.00 17.40
N VAL A 286 -3.08 -11.31 18.21
CA VAL A 286 -4.54 -11.31 18.05
C VAL A 286 -4.91 -10.66 16.71
N ILE A 287 -4.39 -9.48 16.41
CA ILE A 287 -4.71 -8.77 15.16
C ILE A 287 -4.27 -9.59 13.93
N GLU A 288 -3.10 -10.20 13.97
CA GLU A 288 -2.58 -11.04 12.89
C GLU A 288 -3.45 -12.29 12.68
N LYS A 289 -3.80 -12.98 13.76
CA LYS A 289 -4.69 -14.16 13.73
C LYS A 289 -6.03 -13.83 13.10
N GLU A 290 -6.67 -12.73 13.51
CA GLU A 290 -7.97 -12.34 13.01
C GLU A 290 -7.92 -11.94 11.52
N ASN A 291 -6.91 -11.16 11.13
CA ASN A 291 -6.71 -10.82 9.72
C ASN A 291 -6.46 -12.06 8.85
N GLU A 292 -5.65 -13.01 9.34
CA GLU A 292 -5.37 -14.26 8.63
C GLU A 292 -6.64 -15.10 8.46
N ARG A 293 -7.42 -15.24 9.54
CA ARG A 293 -8.71 -15.95 9.50
C ARG A 293 -9.66 -15.31 8.49
N ASP A 294 -9.87 -14.00 8.59
CA ASP A 294 -10.81 -13.26 7.75
C ASP A 294 -10.48 -13.42 6.25
N TYR A 295 -9.19 -13.32 5.92
CA TYR A 295 -8.74 -13.49 4.55
C TYR A 295 -8.89 -14.92 4.06
N THR A 296 -8.54 -15.90 4.89
CA THR A 296 -8.63 -17.33 4.56
C THR A 296 -10.07 -17.75 4.33
N GLU A 297 -10.98 -17.31 5.18
CA GLU A 297 -12.41 -17.59 5.03
C GLU A 297 -12.99 -16.92 3.79
N LEU A 298 -12.64 -15.65 3.52
CA LEU A 298 -13.11 -14.94 2.33
C LEU A 298 -12.64 -15.62 1.05
N LEU A 299 -11.38 -16.08 1.00
CA LEU A 299 -10.88 -16.87 -0.12
C LEU A 299 -11.60 -18.20 -0.27
N ALA A 300 -11.80 -18.94 0.83
CA ALA A 300 -12.46 -20.23 0.81
C ALA A 300 -13.94 -20.14 0.35
N HIS A 301 -14.67 -19.11 0.78
CA HIS A 301 -16.05 -18.89 0.34
C HIS A 301 -16.16 -18.55 -1.15
N ASN A 302 -15.08 -18.05 -1.75
CA ASN A 302 -15.05 -17.61 -3.15
C ASN A 302 -14.09 -18.45 -4.01
N GLU A 303 -13.65 -19.62 -3.56
CA GLU A 303 -12.61 -20.44 -4.21
C GLU A 303 -12.91 -20.72 -5.68
N SER A 304 -14.18 -21.01 -6.02
CA SER A 304 -14.62 -21.28 -7.39
C SER A 304 -14.48 -20.07 -8.34
N HIS A 305 -14.28 -18.87 -7.80
CA HIS A 305 -14.18 -17.62 -8.56
C HIS A 305 -12.82 -16.94 -8.42
N VAL A 306 -11.96 -17.43 -7.52
CA VAL A 306 -10.72 -16.75 -7.15
C VAL A 306 -9.68 -16.76 -8.27
N PHE A 307 -9.61 -17.84 -9.05
CA PHE A 307 -8.64 -17.96 -10.14
C PHE A 307 -9.28 -17.94 -11.51
N PRO A 308 -8.56 -17.44 -12.54
CA PRO A 308 -9.05 -17.48 -13.92
C PRO A 308 -9.38 -18.90 -14.34
N HIS A 309 -10.63 -19.18 -14.70
CA HIS A 309 -11.10 -20.50 -15.11
C HIS A 309 -12.08 -20.42 -16.29
N GLY A 310 -12.25 -21.56 -16.97
CA GLY A 310 -13.19 -21.70 -18.09
C GLY A 310 -12.96 -20.68 -19.21
N ALA A 311 -14.04 -20.33 -19.88
CA ALA A 311 -14.05 -19.39 -21.01
C ALA A 311 -13.52 -18.01 -20.64
N GLY A 312 -13.78 -17.55 -19.41
CA GLY A 312 -13.33 -16.24 -18.92
C GLY A 312 -11.80 -16.13 -18.86
N ALA A 313 -11.11 -17.22 -18.55
CA ALA A 313 -9.65 -17.26 -18.48
C ALA A 313 -8.98 -17.26 -19.86
N GLU A 314 -9.64 -17.77 -20.89
CA GLU A 314 -9.09 -17.86 -22.24
C GLU A 314 -8.71 -16.51 -22.82
N LYS A 315 -9.41 -15.44 -22.39
CA LYS A 315 -9.08 -14.09 -22.79
C LYS A 315 -7.66 -13.68 -22.39
N LEU A 316 -7.11 -14.23 -21.31
CA LEU A 316 -5.74 -13.93 -20.88
C LEU A 316 -4.70 -14.46 -21.88
N LEU A 317 -5.02 -15.47 -22.68
CA LEU A 317 -4.15 -15.96 -23.76
C LEU A 317 -3.92 -14.92 -24.87
N HIS A 318 -4.84 -13.97 -25.02
CA HIS A 318 -4.74 -12.89 -26.01
C HIS A 318 -3.89 -11.70 -25.56
N THR A 319 -3.37 -11.72 -24.32
CA THR A 319 -2.66 -10.57 -23.71
C THR A 319 -1.17 -10.57 -24.08
N ILE A 320 -0.81 -11.12 -25.23
CA ILE A 320 0.60 -11.23 -25.67
C ILE A 320 1.29 -9.88 -25.89
N GLU A 321 0.52 -8.84 -26.24
CA GLU A 321 0.99 -7.46 -26.41
C GLU A 321 0.83 -6.63 -25.12
N SER A 322 0.81 -7.30 -23.98
CA SER A 322 0.63 -6.62 -22.70
C SER A 322 1.69 -5.56 -22.45
N SER A 323 1.33 -4.56 -21.65
CA SER A 323 2.25 -3.53 -21.15
C SER A 323 3.50 -4.18 -20.54
N PRO A 324 4.68 -3.57 -20.68
CA PRO A 324 5.87 -4.04 -20.02
C PRO A 324 5.77 -3.97 -18.48
N LEU A 325 4.86 -3.18 -17.92
CA LEU A 325 4.62 -3.11 -16.48
C LEU A 325 3.82 -4.32 -16.00
N PRO A 326 4.06 -4.78 -14.77
CA PRO A 326 3.21 -5.79 -14.15
C PRO A 326 1.77 -5.25 -14.03
N GLN A 327 0.81 -6.11 -14.21
CA GLN A 327 -0.60 -5.76 -14.21
C GLN A 327 -1.36 -6.68 -13.27
N ARG A 328 -2.40 -6.17 -12.62
CA ARG A 328 -3.31 -7.02 -11.85
C ARG A 328 -4.30 -7.71 -12.77
N MET A 329 -4.52 -8.99 -12.51
CA MET A 329 -5.66 -9.71 -13.07
C MET A 329 -6.85 -9.51 -12.15
N HIS A 330 -8.01 -9.30 -12.73
CA HIS A 330 -9.27 -9.24 -11.99
C HIS A 330 -10.41 -9.81 -12.82
N GLU A 331 -11.45 -10.25 -12.15
CA GLU A 331 -12.69 -10.65 -12.80
C GLU A 331 -13.51 -9.39 -13.16
N ALA A 332 -13.73 -9.21 -14.46
CA ALA A 332 -14.59 -8.15 -14.97
C ALA A 332 -16.06 -8.56 -14.94
N GLN A 333 -16.96 -7.65 -15.32
CA GLN A 333 -18.37 -7.97 -15.54
C GLN A 333 -18.51 -9.18 -16.49
N ASN A 334 -19.48 -10.04 -16.23
CA ASN A 334 -19.74 -11.30 -16.95
C ASN A 334 -18.71 -12.41 -16.73
N HIS A 335 -18.05 -12.45 -15.59
CA HIS A 335 -17.10 -13.50 -15.21
C HIS A 335 -15.92 -13.67 -16.18
N ILE A 336 -15.53 -12.58 -16.85
CA ILE A 336 -14.38 -12.57 -17.76
C ILE A 336 -13.17 -12.05 -17.02
N TRP A 337 -12.10 -12.82 -16.98
CA TRP A 337 -10.84 -12.39 -16.42
C TRP A 337 -10.09 -11.49 -17.40
N VAL A 338 -9.64 -10.34 -16.89
CA VAL A 338 -8.92 -9.33 -17.64
C VAL A 338 -7.66 -8.91 -16.89
N VAL A 339 -6.72 -8.38 -17.65
CA VAL A 339 -5.55 -7.69 -17.09
C VAL A 339 -5.84 -6.20 -17.13
N ASP A 340 -5.63 -5.51 -16.04
CA ASP A 340 -5.79 -4.05 -15.99
C ASP A 340 -4.87 -3.40 -17.01
N GLY A 341 -5.47 -2.67 -17.94
CA GLY A 341 -4.70 -1.89 -18.90
C GLY A 341 -3.89 -0.84 -18.13
N ALA A 342 -2.57 -0.94 -18.18
CA ALA A 342 -1.70 0.09 -17.64
C ALA A 342 -1.97 1.38 -18.41
N LYS A 343 -2.77 2.28 -17.85
CA LYS A 343 -2.81 3.67 -18.28
C LYS A 343 -1.47 4.27 -17.87
N SER A 344 -0.45 4.09 -18.70
CA SER A 344 0.86 4.66 -18.49
C SER A 344 0.73 6.18 -18.52
N GLN A 345 0.78 6.82 -17.37
CA GLN A 345 0.82 8.28 -17.33
C GLN A 345 2.25 8.83 -17.51
N ASN A 346 3.31 8.02 -17.39
CA ASN A 346 4.69 8.47 -17.56
C ASN A 346 5.66 7.29 -17.77
N VAL A 347 5.48 6.49 -18.81
CA VAL A 347 6.50 5.50 -19.15
C VAL A 347 7.58 6.19 -20.00
N GLN A 348 8.64 6.65 -19.37
CA GLN A 348 9.89 6.87 -20.06
C GLN A 348 10.69 5.57 -19.99
N LEU A 349 10.62 4.79 -21.07
CA LEU A 349 11.52 3.65 -21.29
C LEU A 349 12.92 4.21 -21.56
N GLU A 350 13.69 4.43 -20.51
CA GLU A 350 15.07 4.86 -20.66
C GLU A 350 16.03 3.70 -20.35
N HIS A 351 17.00 3.49 -21.22
CA HIS A 351 17.97 2.39 -21.16
C HIS A 351 18.96 2.48 -19.97
N ASN A 352 18.82 3.46 -19.08
CA ASN A 352 19.83 3.82 -18.09
C ASN A 352 19.51 3.34 -16.66
N GLY A 353 18.71 2.31 -16.48
CA GLY A 353 18.42 1.77 -15.14
C GLY A 353 17.41 2.60 -14.36
N PHE A 354 16.39 3.11 -15.02
CA PHE A 354 15.28 3.82 -14.41
C PHE A 354 14.14 2.89 -13.95
N VAL A 355 13.29 3.43 -13.13
CA VAL A 355 12.08 2.77 -12.65
C VAL A 355 10.89 3.28 -13.44
N ASP A 356 10.22 2.37 -14.14
CA ASP A 356 8.90 2.65 -14.71
C ASP A 356 7.85 2.27 -13.68
N PHE A 357 6.90 3.13 -13.39
CA PHE A 357 5.82 2.82 -12.46
C PHE A 357 4.49 3.49 -12.82
N THR A 358 3.41 2.84 -12.42
CA THR A 358 2.07 3.39 -12.28
C THR A 358 1.79 3.64 -10.79
N SER A 359 0.55 3.79 -10.36
CA SER A 359 0.22 4.14 -8.97
C SER A 359 0.88 3.27 -7.89
N ASP A 360 1.02 1.95 -8.13
CA ASP A 360 1.56 0.99 -7.17
C ASP A 360 2.35 -0.16 -7.83
N MET A 361 2.49 -0.16 -9.15
CA MET A 361 3.27 -1.13 -9.90
C MET A 361 4.61 -0.53 -10.33
N VAL A 362 5.63 -1.37 -10.37
CA VAL A 362 6.99 -0.96 -10.66
C VAL A 362 7.67 -1.94 -11.60
N ARG A 363 8.47 -1.41 -12.52
CA ARG A 363 9.52 -2.12 -13.24
C ARG A 363 10.82 -1.36 -13.05
N LEU A 364 11.83 -2.01 -12.52
CA LEU A 364 13.19 -1.49 -12.42
C LEU A 364 14.05 -2.11 -13.52
N HIS A 365 14.62 -1.26 -14.36
CA HIS A 365 15.63 -1.65 -15.34
C HIS A 365 17.00 -1.63 -14.70
N ALA A 366 17.73 -2.73 -14.78
CA ALA A 366 19.11 -2.77 -14.31
C ALA A 366 19.98 -1.88 -15.18
N PRO A 367 20.83 -0.99 -14.61
CA PRO A 367 21.83 -0.27 -15.38
C PRO A 367 22.77 -1.22 -16.12
N ASP A 368 23.29 -0.82 -17.28
CA ASP A 368 24.14 -1.67 -18.12
C ASP A 368 25.41 -2.14 -17.41
N ASP A 369 25.95 -1.31 -16.52
CA ASP A 369 27.14 -1.56 -15.71
C ASP A 369 26.86 -2.37 -14.41
N VAL A 370 25.62 -2.74 -14.14
CA VAL A 370 25.23 -3.54 -12.97
C VAL A 370 24.82 -4.94 -13.41
N ASP A 371 25.48 -5.95 -12.87
CA ASP A 371 25.06 -7.33 -13.10
C ASP A 371 23.79 -7.67 -12.30
N LEU A 372 23.00 -8.62 -12.81
CA LEU A 372 21.69 -8.98 -12.22
C LEU A 372 21.82 -9.64 -10.85
N ALA A 373 22.88 -10.43 -10.61
CA ALA A 373 23.08 -11.06 -9.31
C ALA A 373 23.34 -10.03 -8.21
N THR A 374 24.14 -9.01 -8.51
CA THR A 374 24.38 -7.87 -7.62
C THR A 374 23.11 -7.10 -7.36
N LEU A 375 22.31 -6.79 -8.39
CA LEU A 375 21.05 -6.07 -8.22
C LEU A 375 20.06 -6.82 -7.30
N TYR A 376 19.93 -8.14 -7.48
CA TYR A 376 18.98 -8.91 -6.67
C TYR A 376 19.46 -9.15 -5.23
N GLY A 377 20.79 -9.17 -5.01
CA GLY A 377 21.42 -9.40 -3.72
C GLY A 377 21.67 -8.15 -2.88
N ASP A 378 21.65 -6.94 -3.47
CA ASP A 378 21.93 -5.69 -2.76
C ASP A 378 20.69 -4.80 -2.65
N SER A 379 20.01 -4.88 -1.51
CA SER A 379 18.82 -4.08 -1.24
C SER A 379 19.10 -2.56 -1.20
N LYS A 380 20.31 -2.14 -0.83
CA LYS A 380 20.67 -0.72 -0.89
C LYS A 380 20.73 -0.24 -2.34
N LEU A 381 21.41 -0.97 -3.21
CA LEU A 381 21.49 -0.65 -4.63
C LEU A 381 20.09 -0.63 -5.27
N GLN A 382 19.27 -1.63 -4.97
CA GLN A 382 17.89 -1.70 -5.45
C GLN A 382 17.10 -0.45 -5.06
N MET A 383 17.19 -0.02 -3.80
CA MET A 383 16.49 1.18 -3.32
C MET A 383 17.05 2.47 -3.90
N ASP A 384 18.36 2.59 -4.00
CA ASP A 384 18.99 3.79 -4.56
C ASP A 384 18.60 3.99 -6.05
N LEU A 385 18.48 2.90 -6.81
CA LEU A 385 17.98 2.93 -8.18
C LEU A 385 16.48 3.30 -8.22
N PHE A 386 15.69 2.72 -7.34
CA PHE A 386 14.27 3.06 -7.23
C PHE A 386 14.04 4.55 -6.92
N LEU A 387 14.82 5.12 -6.00
CA LEU A 387 14.71 6.52 -5.59
C LEU A 387 15.20 7.53 -6.65
N LYS A 388 15.86 7.09 -7.73
CA LYS A 388 16.17 7.97 -8.86
C LYS A 388 14.91 8.43 -9.57
N ALA A 389 13.90 7.58 -9.70
CA ALA A 389 12.61 7.88 -10.33
C ALA A 389 11.50 8.16 -9.31
N TYR A 390 11.43 7.40 -8.22
CA TYR A 390 10.46 7.62 -7.15
C TYR A 390 10.89 8.77 -6.24
N THR A 391 10.15 9.88 -6.29
CA THR A 391 10.50 11.07 -5.50
C THR A 391 9.98 10.95 -4.08
N LEU A 392 10.79 10.44 -3.18
CA LEU A 392 10.54 10.49 -1.74
C LEU A 392 11.13 11.78 -1.16
N ARG A 393 10.32 12.54 -0.40
CA ARG A 393 10.74 13.78 0.22
C ARG A 393 10.50 13.76 1.73
N ARG A 394 11.44 14.34 2.48
CA ARG A 394 11.27 14.68 3.90
C ARG A 394 10.81 16.12 4.01
N MET A 395 9.67 16.32 4.68
CA MET A 395 9.19 17.65 5.04
C MET A 395 10.00 18.18 6.24
N VAL A 396 10.46 19.42 6.16
CA VAL A 396 11.21 20.11 7.23
C VAL A 396 10.65 21.52 7.34
N GLY A 397 9.73 21.74 8.28
CA GLY A 397 8.99 23.00 8.37
C GLY A 397 8.16 23.23 7.10
N THR A 398 8.43 24.35 6.43
CA THR A 398 7.76 24.72 5.15
C THR A 398 8.51 24.25 3.91
N ASP A 399 9.67 23.60 4.06
CA ASP A 399 10.49 23.13 2.96
C ASP A 399 10.50 21.60 2.88
N SER A 400 10.98 21.06 1.78
CA SER A 400 11.13 19.62 1.59
C SER A 400 12.45 19.27 0.93
N VAL A 401 13.08 18.19 1.37
CA VAL A 401 14.36 17.72 0.84
C VAL A 401 14.20 16.30 0.31
N ARG A 402 14.71 16.05 -0.88
CA ARG A 402 14.65 14.74 -1.52
C ARG A 402 15.53 13.75 -0.76
N VAL A 403 14.98 12.56 -0.52
CA VAL A 403 15.71 11.40 0.00
C VAL A 403 16.47 10.75 -1.16
N THR A 404 17.76 10.50 -0.97
CA THR A 404 18.63 9.87 -1.97
C THR A 404 18.97 8.43 -1.67
N SER A 405 18.92 8.02 -0.39
CA SER A 405 19.05 6.63 0.04
C SER A 405 18.31 6.38 1.34
N LEU A 406 17.75 5.18 1.49
CA LEU A 406 17.22 4.64 2.75
C LEU A 406 18.16 3.61 3.39
N GLY A 407 19.34 3.39 2.78
CA GLY A 407 20.26 2.35 3.20
C GLY A 407 19.79 0.95 2.80
N LYS A 408 20.22 -0.06 3.56
CA LYS A 408 19.77 -1.45 3.37
C LYS A 408 18.36 -1.67 3.90
N ALA A 409 17.65 -2.63 3.32
CA ALA A 409 16.36 -3.06 3.83
C ALA A 409 16.46 -3.50 5.31
N LYS A 410 15.42 -3.24 6.06
CA LYS A 410 15.28 -3.68 7.46
C LYS A 410 14.83 -5.12 7.55
N THR A 411 13.99 -5.55 6.62
CA THR A 411 13.52 -6.92 6.47
C THR A 411 13.63 -7.34 5.02
N GLU A 412 14.05 -8.58 4.81
CA GLU A 412 14.14 -9.22 3.51
C GLU A 412 13.60 -10.64 3.64
N GLU A 413 12.64 -11.01 2.81
CA GLU A 413 12.05 -12.35 2.77
C GLU A 413 11.76 -12.77 1.34
N THR A 414 11.58 -14.07 1.12
CA THR A 414 11.15 -14.63 -0.15
C THR A 414 9.77 -15.25 0.03
N PHE A 415 8.88 -14.99 -0.91
CA PHE A 415 7.55 -15.58 -0.98
C PHE A 415 7.39 -16.30 -2.32
N THR A 416 7.01 -17.56 -2.28
CA THR A 416 6.69 -18.33 -3.50
C THR A 416 5.18 -18.36 -3.66
N ASP A 417 4.69 -17.84 -4.78
CA ASP A 417 3.27 -17.82 -5.08
C ASP A 417 2.77 -19.18 -5.63
N VAL A 418 1.46 -19.27 -5.88
CA VAL A 418 0.81 -20.53 -6.37
C VAL A 418 1.34 -21.00 -7.72
N TYR A 419 2.00 -20.14 -8.48
CA TYR A 419 2.62 -20.46 -9.77
C TYR A 419 4.10 -20.81 -9.67
N GLY A 420 4.66 -20.85 -8.46
CA GLY A 420 6.08 -21.12 -8.24
C GLY A 420 6.98 -19.95 -8.63
N ARG A 421 6.49 -18.70 -8.58
CA ARG A 421 7.31 -17.49 -8.74
C ARG A 421 7.91 -17.09 -7.41
N ASN A 422 9.21 -16.83 -7.37
CA ASN A 422 9.94 -16.43 -6.17
C ASN A 422 10.00 -14.91 -6.07
N TRP A 423 9.09 -14.33 -5.29
CA TRP A 423 9.03 -12.90 -5.01
C TRP A 423 10.01 -12.54 -3.89
N GLN A 424 10.78 -11.49 -4.09
CA GLN A 424 11.60 -10.87 -3.05
C GLN A 424 10.79 -9.73 -2.43
N ILE A 425 10.61 -9.79 -1.11
CA ILE A 425 9.88 -8.78 -0.36
C ILE A 425 10.86 -8.09 0.55
N LYS A 426 11.03 -6.79 0.34
CA LYS A 426 12.01 -5.98 1.07
C LYS A 426 11.34 -4.73 1.61
N ALA A 427 11.68 -4.36 2.85
CA ALA A 427 11.10 -3.19 3.51
C ALA A 427 12.19 -2.27 4.05
N TRP A 428 12.07 -0.99 3.75
CA TRP A 428 12.96 0.09 4.18
C TRP A 428 12.26 1.04 5.13
N ALA A 429 12.98 1.45 6.17
CA ALA A 429 12.47 2.38 7.15
C ALA A 429 12.49 3.83 6.63
N ILE A 430 11.42 4.56 6.92
CA ILE A 430 11.32 6.01 6.78
C ILE A 430 11.12 6.59 8.19
N PRO A 431 12.19 6.78 8.96
CA PRO A 431 12.09 7.03 10.40
C PRO A 431 11.28 8.27 10.78
N ASN A 432 11.45 9.35 10.00
CA ASN A 432 10.77 10.63 10.31
C ASN A 432 9.25 10.56 10.23
N ASP A 433 8.74 9.65 9.41
CA ASP A 433 7.31 9.52 9.13
C ASP A 433 6.71 8.31 9.86
N ASP A 434 7.54 7.60 10.64
CA ASP A 434 7.18 6.31 11.24
C ASP A 434 6.50 5.38 10.22
N ALA A 435 7.13 5.27 9.05
CA ALA A 435 6.60 4.52 7.93
C ALA A 435 7.65 3.56 7.36
N MET A 436 7.16 2.57 6.63
CA MET A 436 7.96 1.65 5.82
C MET A 436 7.64 1.86 4.35
N LEU A 437 8.66 1.79 3.50
CA LEU A 437 8.52 1.61 2.06
C LEU A 437 8.78 0.13 1.76
N ILE A 438 7.79 -0.54 1.22
CA ILE A 438 7.81 -1.97 0.95
C ILE A 438 7.77 -2.19 -0.55
N VAL A 439 8.66 -3.04 -1.06
CA VAL A 439 8.73 -3.43 -2.46
C VAL A 439 8.64 -4.94 -2.55
N LEU A 440 7.64 -5.43 -3.29
CA LEU A 440 7.46 -6.83 -3.62
C LEU A 440 7.92 -7.00 -5.07
N SER A 441 9.08 -7.61 -5.26
CA SER A 441 9.75 -7.66 -6.55
C SER A 441 9.96 -9.09 -7.05
N LEU A 442 9.65 -9.31 -8.33
CA LEU A 442 9.98 -10.53 -9.05
C LEU A 442 11.20 -10.25 -9.94
N PRO A 443 12.32 -10.96 -9.76
CA PRO A 443 13.48 -10.87 -10.64
C PRO A 443 13.13 -11.21 -12.10
N THR A 444 13.54 -10.38 -13.03
CA THR A 444 13.30 -10.54 -14.47
C THR A 444 14.60 -10.33 -15.25
N PRO A 445 14.71 -10.77 -16.50
CA PRO A 445 15.94 -10.60 -17.27
C PRO A 445 16.42 -9.15 -17.41
N GLU A 446 15.51 -8.18 -17.31
CA GLU A 446 15.85 -6.75 -17.44
C GLU A 446 16.12 -6.06 -16.10
N GLY A 447 15.78 -6.70 -14.99
CA GLY A 447 15.84 -6.15 -13.65
C GLY A 447 14.76 -6.80 -12.78
N TYR A 448 13.85 -6.03 -12.19
CA TYR A 448 12.71 -6.63 -11.51
C TYR A 448 11.39 -5.91 -11.85
N CYS A 449 10.29 -6.60 -11.66
CA CYS A 449 8.95 -6.00 -11.70
C CYS A 449 8.17 -6.40 -10.45
N GLY A 450 7.18 -5.60 -10.06
CA GLY A 450 6.39 -5.89 -8.87
C GLY A 450 5.47 -4.78 -8.45
N SER A 451 5.23 -4.72 -7.15
CA SER A 451 4.41 -3.71 -6.50
C SER A 451 5.19 -3.01 -5.39
N TYR A 452 4.85 -1.78 -5.11
CA TYR A 452 5.40 -1.03 -3.98
C TYR A 452 4.29 -0.27 -3.26
N PHE A 453 4.49 -0.04 -1.97
CA PHE A 453 3.60 0.79 -1.19
C PHE A 453 4.32 1.37 0.03
N ARG A 454 3.85 2.55 0.47
CA ARG A 454 4.28 3.19 1.70
C ARG A 454 3.18 3.07 2.73
N ILE A 455 3.53 2.63 3.94
CA ILE A 455 2.57 2.39 5.00
C ILE A 455 3.16 2.77 6.37
N PRO A 456 2.36 3.25 7.33
CA PRO A 456 2.81 3.40 8.71
C PRO A 456 3.39 2.10 9.27
N THR A 457 4.46 2.19 10.04
CA THR A 457 5.21 1.01 10.54
C THR A 457 4.30 0.03 11.28
N GLY A 458 3.35 0.51 12.08
CA GLY A 458 2.41 -0.31 12.83
C GLY A 458 1.52 -1.23 11.98
N PHE A 459 1.33 -0.91 10.70
CA PHE A 459 0.53 -1.71 9.77
C PHE A 459 1.36 -2.46 8.73
N SER A 460 2.69 -2.32 8.77
CA SER A 460 3.58 -2.82 7.71
C SER A 460 3.53 -4.33 7.55
N HIS A 461 3.55 -5.06 8.65
CA HIS A 461 3.49 -6.54 8.62
C HIS A 461 2.16 -7.03 8.04
N MET A 462 1.04 -6.55 8.56
CA MET A 462 -0.31 -6.92 8.10
C MET A 462 -0.50 -6.60 6.61
N ALA A 463 -0.14 -5.39 6.19
CA ALA A 463 -0.25 -5.00 4.79
C ALA A 463 0.63 -5.87 3.88
N THR A 464 1.83 -6.24 4.32
CA THR A 464 2.71 -7.15 3.58
C THR A 464 2.06 -8.52 3.40
N GLN A 465 1.47 -9.09 4.45
CA GLN A 465 0.77 -10.38 4.35
C GLN A 465 -0.43 -10.31 3.39
N GLN A 466 -1.22 -9.24 3.45
CA GLN A 466 -2.32 -9.03 2.51
C GLN A 466 -1.82 -8.90 1.06
N GLN A 467 -0.75 -8.15 0.83
CA GLN A 467 -0.21 -7.96 -0.52
C GLN A 467 0.41 -9.24 -1.09
N LYS A 468 1.05 -10.09 -0.27
CA LYS A 468 1.55 -11.40 -0.72
C LYS A 468 0.46 -12.22 -1.42
N ARG A 469 -0.75 -12.24 -0.87
CA ARG A 469 -1.88 -12.98 -1.43
C ARG A 469 -2.35 -12.42 -2.77
N LEU A 470 -2.16 -11.12 -3.00
CA LEU A 470 -2.47 -10.48 -4.27
C LEU A 470 -1.42 -10.75 -5.35
N LEU A 471 -0.24 -11.25 -4.99
CA LEU A 471 0.81 -11.59 -5.98
C LEU A 471 0.39 -12.72 -6.91
N ASP A 472 -0.46 -13.63 -6.46
CA ASP A 472 -1.04 -14.69 -7.29
C ASP A 472 -1.84 -14.12 -8.49
N PHE A 473 -2.30 -12.87 -8.38
CA PHE A 473 -3.10 -12.18 -9.38
C PHE A 473 -2.32 -11.11 -10.16
N VAL A 474 -0.99 -11.15 -10.08
CA VAL A 474 -0.15 -10.24 -10.85
C VAL A 474 0.33 -10.91 -12.12
N PHE A 475 -0.14 -10.40 -13.25
CA PHE A 475 0.36 -10.78 -14.58
C PHE A 475 1.72 -10.13 -14.82
N VAL A 476 2.68 -10.91 -15.25
CA VAL A 476 4.06 -10.45 -15.47
C VAL A 476 4.56 -10.90 -16.82
N THR A 477 5.14 -9.97 -17.57
CA THR A 477 5.90 -10.23 -18.79
C THR A 477 7.38 -10.32 -18.45
N MET A 478 8.03 -11.43 -18.81
CA MET A 478 9.47 -11.60 -18.71
C MET A 478 10.13 -11.01 -19.95
N GLN A 479 10.81 -9.88 -19.80
CA GLN A 479 11.42 -9.16 -20.92
C GLN A 479 12.86 -8.77 -20.59
N GLY A 480 13.70 -8.70 -21.63
CA GLY A 480 15.07 -8.18 -21.53
C GLY A 480 15.79 -8.27 -22.86
N SER A 481 16.96 -7.62 -22.94
CA SER A 481 17.87 -7.81 -24.07
C SER A 481 18.44 -9.23 -24.08
N LEU A 482 18.91 -9.71 -25.23
CA LEU A 482 19.46 -11.06 -25.33
C LEU A 482 20.69 -11.25 -24.40
N GLY A 483 21.53 -10.23 -24.26
CA GLY A 483 22.64 -10.25 -23.29
C GLY A 483 22.16 -10.40 -21.86
N ARG A 484 21.08 -9.70 -21.47
CA ARG A 484 20.45 -9.82 -20.14
C ARG A 484 19.80 -11.18 -19.94
N TRP A 485 19.12 -11.71 -20.96
CA TRP A 485 18.57 -13.06 -20.91
C TRP A 485 19.64 -14.11 -20.66
N GLN A 486 20.76 -14.05 -21.36
CA GLN A 486 21.87 -14.98 -21.16
C GLN A 486 22.37 -14.94 -19.70
N SER A 487 22.57 -13.74 -19.15
CA SER A 487 22.95 -13.56 -17.75
C SER A 487 21.89 -14.12 -16.78
N TYR A 488 20.61 -13.79 -17.00
CA TYR A 488 19.52 -14.25 -16.17
C TYR A 488 19.39 -15.78 -16.12
N LEU A 489 19.55 -16.44 -17.25
CA LEU A 489 19.45 -17.91 -17.35
C LEU A 489 20.55 -18.64 -16.55
N THR A 490 21.65 -17.99 -16.23
CA THR A 490 22.71 -18.55 -15.36
C THR A 490 22.38 -18.46 -13.87
N LEU A 491 21.42 -17.62 -13.46
CA LEU A 491 21.09 -17.36 -12.07
C LEU A 491 20.11 -18.39 -11.53
N LYS A 492 20.62 -19.42 -10.88
CA LYS A 492 19.80 -20.48 -10.31
C LYS A 492 19.07 -19.99 -9.04
N GLY A 493 17.84 -20.49 -8.85
CA GLY A 493 17.05 -20.29 -7.63
C GLY A 493 16.23 -18.99 -7.57
N ILE A 494 16.39 -18.08 -8.54
CA ILE A 494 15.56 -16.88 -8.66
C ILE A 494 14.52 -16.97 -9.78
N GLN A 495 14.74 -17.86 -10.72
CA GLN A 495 13.81 -18.09 -11.84
C GLN A 495 12.50 -18.70 -11.32
N PRO A 496 11.36 -18.34 -11.91
CA PRO A 496 10.10 -19.05 -11.64
C PRO A 496 10.21 -20.54 -11.97
N LYS A 497 9.55 -21.37 -11.18
CA LYS A 497 9.58 -22.84 -11.34
C LYS A 497 9.22 -23.33 -12.74
N ILE A 498 8.38 -22.59 -13.47
CA ILE A 498 8.02 -22.93 -14.85
C ILE A 498 9.24 -23.02 -15.77
N PHE A 499 10.33 -22.32 -15.47
CA PHE A 499 11.55 -22.37 -16.26
C PHE A 499 12.22 -23.74 -16.24
N ASP A 500 11.92 -24.60 -15.26
CA ASP A 500 12.39 -25.99 -15.22
C ASP A 500 11.80 -26.84 -16.39
N ALA A 501 10.63 -26.40 -16.89
CA ALA A 501 9.94 -27.06 -18.02
C ALA A 501 10.23 -26.40 -19.38
N LEU A 502 11.05 -25.34 -19.40
CA LEU A 502 11.40 -24.60 -20.61
C LEU A 502 12.86 -24.88 -21.00
N SER A 503 13.13 -24.92 -22.29
CA SER A 503 14.48 -24.83 -22.83
C SER A 503 14.62 -23.47 -23.51
N ILE A 504 15.52 -22.64 -23.01
CA ILE A 504 15.82 -21.32 -23.57
C ILE A 504 17.33 -21.25 -23.76
N ASP A 505 17.76 -21.06 -24.99
CA ASP A 505 19.16 -20.88 -25.33
C ASP A 505 19.32 -19.66 -26.23
N VAL A 506 20.26 -18.80 -25.87
CA VAL A 506 20.58 -17.56 -26.58
C VAL A 506 22.01 -17.68 -27.08
N GLU A 507 22.18 -18.34 -28.23
CA GLU A 507 23.47 -18.67 -28.79
C GLU A 507 24.19 -17.42 -29.36
N GLY A 508 25.28 -17.02 -28.71
CA GLY A 508 26.11 -15.89 -29.17
C GLY A 508 25.32 -14.59 -29.41
N HIS A 509 24.17 -14.45 -28.80
CA HIS A 509 23.22 -13.32 -28.96
C HIS A 509 22.74 -13.09 -30.41
N GLN A 510 22.91 -14.09 -31.27
CA GLN A 510 22.52 -14.05 -32.70
C GLN A 510 21.42 -15.01 -33.05
N GLN A 511 21.17 -16.00 -32.21
CA GLN A 511 20.12 -17.00 -32.39
C GLN A 511 19.41 -17.22 -31.05
N VAL A 512 18.10 -17.39 -31.11
CA VAL A 512 17.26 -17.75 -29.94
C VAL A 512 16.61 -19.09 -30.24
N ASN A 513 16.85 -20.09 -29.39
CA ASN A 513 16.15 -21.35 -29.37
C ASN A 513 15.25 -21.42 -28.13
N PHE A 514 13.97 -21.61 -28.34
CA PHE A 514 12.97 -21.66 -27.28
C PHE A 514 12.10 -22.88 -27.42
N ARG A 515 11.94 -23.67 -26.37
CA ARG A 515 11.06 -24.82 -26.34
C ARG A 515 10.22 -24.87 -25.08
N SER A 516 8.93 -25.04 -25.24
CA SER A 516 7.96 -25.30 -24.18
C SER A 516 7.26 -26.62 -24.40
N ALA A 517 6.32 -26.99 -23.55
CA ALA A 517 5.48 -28.16 -23.75
C ALA A 517 4.64 -28.09 -25.06
N ARG A 518 4.39 -26.88 -25.56
CA ARG A 518 3.44 -26.64 -26.67
C ARG A 518 4.08 -26.28 -27.99
N PHE A 519 5.24 -25.68 -28.01
CA PHE A 519 5.90 -25.26 -29.24
C PHE A 519 7.42 -25.16 -29.08
N ASP A 520 8.09 -25.31 -30.21
CA ASP A 520 9.54 -25.20 -30.34
C ASP A 520 9.83 -24.13 -31.42
N VAL A 521 10.62 -23.14 -31.07
CA VAL A 521 10.87 -21.94 -31.89
C VAL A 521 12.36 -21.72 -32.02
N SER A 522 12.85 -21.50 -33.23
CA SER A 522 14.22 -21.11 -33.51
C SER A 522 14.25 -19.83 -34.33
N VAL A 523 14.73 -18.73 -33.74
CA VAL A 523 14.93 -17.46 -34.44
C VAL A 523 16.39 -17.33 -34.83
N THR A 524 16.66 -17.46 -36.13
CA THR A 524 18.01 -17.48 -36.69
C THR A 524 18.38 -16.15 -37.33
N PRO A 525 19.67 -15.88 -37.62
CA PRO A 525 20.11 -14.69 -38.33
C PRO A 525 19.49 -14.43 -39.69
N ASN A 526 18.98 -15.51 -40.33
CA ASN A 526 18.27 -15.39 -41.60
C ASN A 526 16.85 -14.79 -41.46
N LEU A 527 16.27 -14.89 -40.24
CA LEU A 527 14.97 -14.29 -39.92
C LEU A 527 15.12 -12.87 -39.42
N LEU A 528 15.96 -12.66 -38.41
CA LEU A 528 16.21 -11.37 -37.75
C LEU A 528 17.70 -11.17 -37.52
N LYS A 529 18.17 -9.92 -37.64
CA LYS A 529 19.56 -9.54 -37.28
C LYS A 529 19.63 -9.32 -35.76
N LEU A 530 19.95 -10.39 -35.04
CA LEU A 530 20.02 -10.36 -33.59
C LEU A 530 21.40 -9.92 -33.09
N SER A 531 21.42 -9.25 -31.94
CA SER A 531 22.59 -8.76 -31.20
C SER A 531 22.27 -8.74 -29.70
N ASP A 532 23.25 -8.38 -28.90
CA ASP A 532 23.08 -8.20 -27.43
C ASP A 532 21.93 -7.29 -27.07
N GLY A 533 21.69 -6.24 -27.87
CA GLY A 533 20.61 -5.27 -27.69
C GLY A 533 19.26 -5.70 -28.25
N SER A 534 19.16 -6.84 -28.93
CA SER A 534 17.89 -7.39 -29.38
C SER A 534 17.05 -7.81 -28.19
N ILE A 535 15.73 -7.69 -28.29
CA ILE A 535 14.81 -7.91 -27.17
C ILE A 535 14.10 -9.25 -27.34
N MET A 536 14.07 -10.03 -26.24
CA MET A 536 13.18 -11.19 -26.12
C MET A 536 12.19 -10.98 -25.00
N ARG A 537 10.94 -11.34 -25.27
CA ARG A 537 9.83 -11.30 -24.31
C ARG A 537 9.14 -12.65 -24.26
N LEU A 538 8.89 -13.13 -23.04
CA LEU A 538 8.03 -14.27 -22.77
C LEU A 538 6.77 -13.78 -22.04
N ASN A 539 5.61 -14.09 -22.60
CA ASN A 539 4.34 -13.84 -21.97
C ASN A 539 3.81 -15.16 -21.41
N PHE A 540 3.29 -15.07 -20.20
CA PHE A 540 2.71 -16.20 -19.50
C PHE A 540 1.20 -16.00 -19.40
N ALA A 541 0.47 -17.09 -19.47
CA ALA A 541 -0.96 -17.14 -19.25
C ALA A 541 -1.29 -18.13 -18.15
N PHE A 542 -2.40 -17.89 -17.50
CA PHE A 542 -2.96 -18.77 -16.49
C PHE A 542 -3.98 -19.66 -17.20
N LEU A 543 -3.69 -20.95 -17.22
CA LEU A 543 -4.59 -21.96 -17.78
C LEU A 543 -5.15 -22.75 -16.61
N HIS A 544 -6.46 -22.84 -16.55
CA HIS A 544 -7.15 -23.64 -15.56
C HIS A 544 -7.48 -25.01 -16.17
N GLY A 545 -6.88 -26.09 -15.62
CA GLY A 545 -7.41 -27.44 -15.72
C GLY A 545 -8.53 -27.67 -14.71
N ALA A 546 -9.22 -28.77 -14.75
CA ALA A 546 -10.40 -29.03 -13.90
C ALA A 546 -10.12 -28.86 -12.38
N ASP A 547 -8.90 -29.13 -11.95
CA ASP A 547 -8.53 -29.11 -10.51
C ASP A 547 -7.22 -28.37 -10.20
N THR A 548 -6.57 -27.74 -11.19
CA THR A 548 -5.26 -27.11 -10.99
C THR A 548 -5.12 -25.84 -11.79
N VAL A 549 -4.61 -24.80 -11.17
CA VAL A 549 -4.18 -23.59 -11.87
C VAL A 549 -2.79 -23.84 -12.45
N VAL A 550 -2.69 -23.77 -13.78
CA VAL A 550 -1.43 -23.97 -14.47
C VAL A 550 -0.95 -22.65 -15.08
N TRP A 551 0.25 -22.28 -14.74
CA TRP A 551 0.96 -21.24 -15.45
C TRP A 551 1.68 -21.85 -16.65
N ASP A 552 1.42 -21.32 -17.84
CA ASP A 552 2.04 -21.78 -19.07
C ASP A 552 2.51 -20.59 -19.93
N VAL A 553 3.36 -20.85 -20.90
CA VAL A 553 3.81 -19.82 -21.84
C VAL A 553 2.70 -19.53 -22.85
N ALA A 554 2.21 -18.31 -22.86
CA ALA A 554 1.25 -17.83 -23.85
C ALA A 554 1.93 -17.50 -25.18
N GLY A 555 3.18 -17.02 -25.14
CA GLY A 555 3.91 -16.69 -26.34
C GLY A 555 5.33 -16.18 -26.11
N ILE A 556 6.07 -16.15 -27.19
CA ILE A 556 7.40 -15.54 -27.30
C ILE A 556 7.38 -14.45 -28.37
N TRP A 557 8.03 -13.36 -28.09
CA TRP A 557 8.28 -12.27 -29.03
C TRP A 557 9.78 -11.95 -29.02
N VAL A 558 10.36 -11.85 -30.23
CA VAL A 558 11.79 -11.52 -30.43
C VAL A 558 11.88 -10.40 -31.45
N ALA A 559 12.64 -9.34 -31.15
CA ALA A 559 12.85 -8.22 -32.04
C ALA A 559 14.33 -7.86 -32.15
N GLU A 560 14.72 -7.25 -33.25
CA GLU A 560 16.11 -6.80 -33.51
C GLU A 560 16.60 -5.73 -32.55
N GLY A 561 15.69 -5.02 -31.88
CA GLY A 561 15.99 -4.03 -30.86
C GLY A 561 14.72 -3.47 -30.23
N PRO A 562 14.82 -2.65 -29.17
CA PRO A 562 13.67 -2.15 -28.41
C PRO A 562 12.72 -1.28 -29.24
N HIS A 563 13.25 -0.62 -30.27
CA HIS A 563 12.48 0.24 -31.19
C HIS A 563 12.44 -0.31 -32.61
N SER A 564 12.93 -1.53 -32.84
CA SER A 564 12.91 -2.14 -34.16
C SER A 564 11.49 -2.55 -34.53
N GLN A 565 11.12 -2.32 -35.78
CA GLN A 565 9.88 -2.84 -36.34
C GLN A 565 10.02 -4.31 -36.79
N ASN A 566 11.24 -4.82 -36.88
CA ASN A 566 11.51 -6.20 -37.25
C ASN A 566 11.38 -7.12 -36.05
N SER A 567 10.41 -8.00 -36.08
CA SER A 567 10.14 -8.94 -34.98
C SER A 567 9.48 -10.23 -35.45
N VAL A 568 9.71 -11.26 -34.68
CA VAL A 568 8.99 -12.55 -34.74
C VAL A 568 8.16 -12.68 -33.46
N VAL A 569 6.94 -13.14 -33.64
CA VAL A 569 6.04 -13.45 -32.51
C VAL A 569 5.41 -14.82 -32.74
N VAL A 570 5.41 -15.62 -31.68
CA VAL A 570 4.70 -16.91 -31.65
C VAL A 570 3.85 -16.93 -30.38
N TRP A 571 2.54 -17.16 -30.52
CA TRP A 571 1.64 -17.14 -29.37
C TRP A 571 0.57 -18.21 -29.51
N ARG A 572 -0.10 -18.48 -28.41
CA ARG A 572 -1.25 -19.38 -28.36
C ARG A 572 -2.54 -18.61 -28.46
N GLU A 573 -3.49 -19.15 -29.14
CA GLU A 573 -4.83 -18.63 -29.28
C GLU A 573 -5.82 -19.74 -28.91
N ALA A 574 -6.66 -19.50 -27.92
CA ALA A 574 -7.70 -20.43 -27.52
C ALA A 574 -8.95 -20.28 -28.38
N GLU A 575 -9.65 -21.39 -28.64
CA GLU A 575 -10.95 -21.35 -29.28
C GLU A 575 -11.96 -20.70 -28.32
N PRO A 576 -12.58 -19.57 -28.69
CA PRO A 576 -13.50 -18.90 -27.83
C PRO A 576 -14.78 -19.72 -27.64
N THR A 577 -15.28 -19.76 -26.42
CA THR A 577 -16.56 -20.37 -26.10
C THR A 577 -17.73 -19.45 -26.49
N SER A 578 -18.95 -19.97 -26.53
CA SER A 578 -20.14 -19.22 -26.99
C SER A 578 -20.50 -18.02 -26.14
N ASP A 579 -20.01 -17.93 -24.94
CA ASP A 579 -20.23 -16.87 -23.96
C ASP A 579 -19.24 -15.69 -24.09
N LEU A 580 -18.17 -15.83 -24.89
CA LEU A 580 -17.28 -14.73 -25.20
C LEU A 580 -17.87 -13.77 -26.24
N PRO A 581 -17.56 -12.46 -26.17
CA PRO A 581 -18.05 -11.48 -27.13
C PRO A 581 -17.76 -11.84 -28.59
N ASP A 582 -18.65 -11.49 -29.49
CA ASP A 582 -18.57 -11.80 -30.93
C ASP A 582 -17.23 -11.45 -31.58
N GLY A 583 -16.57 -10.39 -31.12
CA GLY A 583 -15.25 -10.00 -31.63
C GLY A 583 -14.16 -11.07 -31.48
N PHE A 584 -14.22 -11.87 -30.40
CA PHE A 584 -13.29 -13.00 -30.18
C PHE A 584 -13.61 -14.17 -31.10
N GLN A 585 -14.88 -14.46 -31.28
CA GLN A 585 -15.33 -15.52 -32.18
C GLN A 585 -15.00 -15.19 -33.64
N ASP A 586 -15.15 -13.92 -34.04
CA ASP A 586 -14.78 -13.49 -35.40
C ASP A 586 -13.27 -13.54 -35.65
N ARG A 587 -12.46 -13.16 -34.66
CA ARG A 587 -10.99 -13.28 -34.74
C ARG A 587 -10.58 -14.74 -34.88
N TRP A 588 -11.12 -15.61 -34.03
CA TRP A 588 -10.85 -17.06 -34.09
C TRP A 588 -11.27 -17.66 -35.41
N ARG A 589 -12.48 -17.35 -35.90
CA ARG A 589 -12.99 -17.81 -37.19
C ARG A 589 -12.08 -17.38 -38.34
N LYS A 590 -11.62 -16.14 -38.35
CA LYS A 590 -10.66 -15.64 -39.34
C LYS A 590 -9.32 -16.37 -39.27
N MET A 591 -8.82 -16.73 -38.11
CA MET A 591 -7.59 -17.49 -37.95
C MET A 591 -7.77 -18.97 -38.32
N ARG A 592 -8.86 -19.58 -37.89
CA ARG A 592 -9.17 -20.97 -38.19
C ARG A 592 -9.28 -21.26 -39.70
N ASN A 593 -9.82 -20.32 -40.46
CA ASN A 593 -10.05 -20.44 -41.89
C ASN A 593 -8.82 -20.07 -42.74
N ARG A 594 -7.68 -19.80 -42.16
CA ARG A 594 -6.43 -19.56 -42.88
C ARG A 594 -5.80 -20.91 -43.23
N ASP A 595 -5.61 -21.12 -44.52
CA ASP A 595 -4.90 -22.33 -44.99
C ASP A 595 -3.42 -22.23 -44.62
N PHE A 596 -2.91 -23.26 -44.00
CA PHE A 596 -1.50 -23.43 -43.78
C PHE A 596 -0.86 -23.95 -45.08
N PRO A 597 0.35 -23.47 -45.48
CA PRO A 597 1.23 -22.55 -44.79
C PRO A 597 1.06 -21.07 -45.18
N PHE A 598 0.23 -20.70 -46.15
CA PHE A 598 0.35 -19.42 -46.83
C PHE A 598 -0.92 -18.59 -47.00
N ASN A 599 -1.98 -18.88 -46.35
CA ASN A 599 -3.07 -17.93 -46.33
C ASN A 599 -2.83 -16.82 -45.31
N ALA A 600 -1.55 -16.41 -45.21
CA ALA A 600 -1.16 -15.29 -44.36
C ALA A 600 -1.73 -14.01 -44.96
N THR A 601 -2.46 -13.22 -44.14
CA THR A 601 -2.80 -11.88 -44.51
C THR A 601 -1.54 -11.02 -44.39
N VAL A 602 -0.99 -10.65 -45.52
CA VAL A 602 0.06 -9.60 -45.52
C VAL A 602 -0.66 -8.27 -45.52
N ALA A 603 -0.64 -7.62 -44.36
CA ALA A 603 -1.18 -6.27 -44.21
C ALA A 603 -0.03 -5.26 -44.28
N SER A 604 -0.30 -4.11 -44.92
CA SER A 604 0.60 -2.97 -44.89
C SER A 604 0.12 -2.02 -43.80
N GLU A 605 0.92 -1.81 -42.74
CA GLU A 605 0.65 -0.76 -41.74
C GLU A 605 0.98 0.63 -42.30
N ASN A 606 2.01 0.69 -43.12
CA ASN A 606 2.42 1.87 -43.89
C ASN A 606 3.14 1.39 -45.15
N SER A 607 3.66 2.31 -45.98
CA SER A 607 4.36 1.96 -47.23
C SER A 607 5.62 1.10 -47.03
N GLU A 608 6.16 1.05 -45.81
CA GLU A 608 7.46 0.44 -45.50
C GLU A 608 7.37 -0.84 -44.65
N THR A 609 6.28 -1.02 -43.89
CA THR A 609 6.14 -2.16 -42.98
C THR A 609 5.13 -3.17 -43.46
N ARG A 610 5.47 -4.45 -43.39
CA ARG A 610 4.59 -5.58 -43.70
C ARG A 610 4.42 -6.45 -42.47
N ILE A 611 3.18 -6.84 -42.20
CA ILE A 611 2.82 -7.78 -41.14
C ILE A 611 2.18 -9.00 -41.78
N ALA A 612 2.67 -10.17 -41.41
CA ALA A 612 2.08 -11.43 -41.82
C ALA A 612 1.80 -12.29 -40.60
N THR A 613 0.61 -12.87 -40.57
CA THR A 613 0.20 -13.83 -39.54
C THR A 613 -0.33 -15.09 -40.17
N THR A 614 0.02 -16.23 -39.61
CA THR A 614 -0.50 -17.52 -40.04
C THR A 614 -0.59 -18.49 -38.85
N THR A 615 -1.21 -19.65 -39.06
CA THR A 615 -1.33 -20.71 -38.06
C THR A 615 -0.49 -21.91 -38.43
N LEU A 616 -0.02 -22.67 -37.43
CA LEU A 616 0.59 -23.96 -37.65
C LEU A 616 -0.45 -24.98 -38.12
N PRO A 617 0.01 -26.13 -38.75
CA PRO A 617 -0.91 -27.16 -39.21
C PRO A 617 -1.83 -27.64 -38.09
N PRO A 618 -3.06 -28.11 -38.44
CA PRO A 618 -3.92 -28.76 -37.47
C PRO A 618 -3.27 -30.05 -36.92
N GLY A 619 -3.27 -30.20 -35.63
CA GLY A 619 -2.65 -31.34 -34.91
C GLY A 619 -2.44 -31.10 -33.43
N GLY A 620 -2.68 -29.88 -32.95
CA GLY A 620 -2.63 -29.57 -31.52
C GLY A 620 -3.88 -30.01 -30.75
N PRO A 621 -3.87 -29.92 -29.42
CA PRO A 621 -5.03 -30.21 -28.58
C PRO A 621 -6.25 -29.41 -29.07
N SER A 622 -7.42 -30.06 -29.04
CA SER A 622 -8.67 -29.40 -29.43
C SER A 622 -8.87 -28.09 -28.63
N GLY A 623 -9.26 -27.02 -29.31
CA GLY A 623 -9.54 -25.74 -28.68
C GLY A 623 -8.38 -24.76 -28.60
N VAL A 624 -7.14 -25.14 -28.88
CA VAL A 624 -5.99 -24.22 -28.87
C VAL A 624 -5.20 -24.34 -30.17
N LYS A 625 -4.87 -23.20 -30.78
CA LYS A 625 -3.99 -23.10 -31.94
C LYS A 625 -2.74 -22.29 -31.66
N VAL A 626 -1.63 -22.71 -32.23
CA VAL A 626 -0.42 -21.91 -32.27
C VAL A 626 -0.48 -20.97 -33.47
N VAL A 627 -0.34 -19.70 -33.24
CA VAL A 627 -0.31 -18.66 -34.26
C VAL A 627 1.08 -18.07 -34.27
N TYR A 628 1.63 -17.79 -35.41
CA TYR A 628 2.87 -17.05 -35.52
C TYR A 628 2.77 -15.90 -36.50
N GLY A 629 3.56 -14.88 -36.23
CA GLY A 629 3.62 -13.65 -37.03
C GLY A 629 5.03 -13.18 -37.24
N LEU A 630 5.22 -12.48 -38.33
CA LEU A 630 6.45 -11.84 -38.70
C LEU A 630 6.14 -10.40 -39.08
N ARG A 631 6.83 -9.47 -38.44
CA ARG A 631 6.79 -8.07 -38.80
C ARG A 631 8.18 -7.64 -39.28
N VAL A 632 8.29 -7.18 -40.49
CA VAL A 632 9.54 -6.72 -41.09
C VAL A 632 9.33 -5.46 -41.90
N VAL A 633 10.36 -4.63 -41.97
CA VAL A 633 10.39 -3.48 -42.89
C VAL A 633 10.50 -4.00 -44.32
N ALA A 634 9.71 -3.45 -45.22
CA ALA A 634 9.75 -3.79 -46.63
C ALA A 634 11.02 -3.21 -47.27
N GLU A 635 11.97 -4.10 -47.59
CA GLU A 635 13.20 -3.71 -48.30
C GLU A 635 13.15 -4.18 -49.74
N GLY A 636 13.64 -3.33 -50.65
CA GLY A 636 13.82 -3.68 -52.05
C GLY A 636 12.59 -3.50 -52.95
N THR A 637 12.73 -3.89 -54.21
CA THR A 637 11.74 -3.69 -55.26
C THR A 637 10.55 -4.65 -55.22
N GLN A 638 10.63 -5.72 -54.43
CA GLN A 638 9.56 -6.72 -54.27
C GLN A 638 9.39 -7.15 -52.80
N PRO A 639 8.86 -6.28 -51.95
CA PRO A 639 8.76 -6.54 -50.52
C PRO A 639 7.87 -7.75 -50.17
N GLN A 640 6.93 -8.10 -51.02
CA GLN A 640 6.05 -9.28 -50.83
C GLN A 640 6.82 -10.60 -50.98
N ASP A 641 7.73 -10.70 -51.94
CA ASP A 641 8.53 -11.90 -52.14
C ASP A 641 9.55 -12.10 -51.02
N ALA A 642 10.16 -11.05 -50.54
CA ALA A 642 11.04 -11.06 -49.37
C ALA A 642 10.28 -11.52 -48.12
N MET A 643 9.05 -11.02 -47.90
CA MET A 643 8.20 -11.45 -46.80
C MET A 643 7.84 -12.93 -46.90
N LYS A 644 7.51 -13.40 -48.08
CA LYS A 644 7.19 -14.83 -48.32
C LYS A 644 8.38 -15.73 -48.01
N GLN A 645 9.59 -15.37 -48.46
CA GLN A 645 10.80 -16.12 -48.10
C GLN A 645 11.05 -16.20 -46.60
N LYS A 646 10.85 -15.10 -45.89
CA LYS A 646 10.98 -15.06 -44.43
C LYS A 646 9.90 -15.87 -43.72
N LEU A 647 8.67 -15.88 -44.24
CA LEU A 647 7.60 -16.75 -43.73
C LEU A 647 7.88 -18.24 -43.93
N ASP A 648 8.46 -18.62 -45.06
CA ASP A 648 8.90 -20.00 -45.31
C ASP A 648 10.00 -20.45 -44.33
N LEU A 649 10.92 -19.56 -43.99
CA LEU A 649 11.94 -19.81 -42.98
C LEU A 649 11.34 -19.92 -41.58
N LEU A 650 10.46 -19.00 -41.19
CA LEU A 650 9.80 -19.01 -39.89
C LEU A 650 8.97 -20.29 -39.71
N GLN A 651 8.24 -20.70 -40.72
CA GLN A 651 7.46 -21.93 -40.72
C GLN A 651 8.29 -23.17 -40.41
N ARG A 652 9.51 -23.25 -40.94
CA ARG A 652 10.45 -24.35 -40.67
C ARG A 652 11.06 -24.25 -39.27
N SER A 653 11.05 -23.05 -38.70
CA SER A 653 11.64 -22.72 -37.42
C SER A 653 10.65 -22.77 -36.26
N VAL A 654 9.36 -22.99 -36.54
CA VAL A 654 8.31 -23.13 -35.53
C VAL A 654 7.64 -24.47 -35.66
N LYS A 655 7.63 -25.27 -34.60
CA LYS A 655 6.97 -26.55 -34.53
C LYS A 655 5.96 -26.56 -33.40
N GLN A 656 4.76 -27.00 -33.66
CA GLN A 656 3.80 -27.35 -32.64
C GLN A 656 4.15 -28.72 -32.07
N LEU A 657 4.21 -28.83 -30.74
CA LEU A 657 4.46 -30.10 -30.06
C LEU A 657 3.10 -30.65 -29.61
N GLU A 658 2.91 -31.97 -29.84
CA GLU A 658 1.73 -32.68 -29.36
C GLU A 658 1.90 -33.02 -27.88
N HIS A 659 0.87 -32.76 -27.07
CA HIS A 659 0.67 -33.35 -25.76
C HIS A 659 -0.77 -33.81 -25.61
#